data_2209d612914e8bfb52c14153f14c46ab
#
_entry.id   2209d612914e8bfb52c14153f14c46ab
#
_cell.length_a   1.000
_cell.length_b   1.000
_cell.length_c   1.000
_cell.angle_alpha   90.00
_cell.angle_beta   90.00
_cell.angle_gamma   90.00
#
_symmetry.space_group_name_H-M   'P 1'
#
loop_
_entity.id
_entity.type
_entity.pdbx_description
1 polymer ?
#
loop_
_entity_poly.entity_id
_entity_poly.type
_entity_poly.pdbx_seq_one_letter_code
_entity_poly.pdbx_strand_id
1 'polypeptide(L)'
;MMVSRNRNFVAVSGVALAIALAHPAAAQETPAAAPAADPAQAADATPPADVPDIIVTGRAAGNGINKLEAGYSVTTLSADDIKLQAPKSSGDVLKSIPGVWVESSGGVGTSNIFVRGIPSTGDAPFVTMQFNGVPVYGSSSLSFMDQTGIVRLDETVAGIEGVNGGPASLYSDGQPGLTTNLRLREGHDQTQGSIGASITDYSAWRVDGWLSGKLADDLYYMVGGYVSRGDTVRNAGFNTERGQQITANITKKFSRGKFNIFARYTDDHGEWFLPFAANVPGIDRGTYNQLNQYTRYATIISPGSAGSGATERVDLADGRGWKGVVTGASLDYDFGGGFSFTDRFGFTSGTLRTTGLVPQGAGAITVANALATSGNPGQTLVHTINTGQTLAPTDYVQQFGSWWVDKKLQNVSNEAVVNIKTGPNTLNLGYYFSHFTSDDAWSLGGNRWMQVGGSGDLVDLNNGALSAFAISDRGSATVNAIYVSDSFNITDALRLDAGIRHQWTDIDFHITGNGLPDSAKISREATPWTVGLNYRATRNFDVYARVSQGYHSPSFDDVRSQLGNTGPRLDLNWKVRSYEGGVKYRGGGFEAAVTGFYDKVVGAVYNDVGVPPQIAGSKTKGIEFDASYHSASGFGFIGNAVLEDAKTDTPNIPDFDGKKAQRIPSYQVRFTPTYTARVSDKSEITLYGTYEAIGKRYSDLANTQLLPAYATLSAGLRAKVGGYMLQIAGDNLTNSHGLTEGNPRFLAGPGAALPDVRPIFGRSYRVSVSYAF
;
A
#
# COMPACT_ATOMS: atom_id res chain seq x y z
N MET A 1 -13.96 39.90 0.17
CA MET A 1 -14.12 40.16 -1.27
C MET A 1 -14.05 38.79 -1.95
N MET A 2 -15.21 38.25 -2.34
CA MET A 2 -15.29 36.92 -2.97
C MET A 2 -14.66 36.98 -4.36
N VAL A 3 -13.54 36.31 -4.55
CA VAL A 3 -13.00 36.06 -5.89
C VAL A 3 -13.65 34.77 -6.41
N SER A 4 -14.57 34.90 -7.36
CA SER A 4 -15.20 33.79 -8.05
C SER A 4 -14.14 33.04 -8.87
N ARG A 5 -13.91 31.77 -8.56
CA ARG A 5 -13.11 30.85 -9.37
C ARG A 5 -13.89 30.47 -10.63
N ASN A 6 -13.67 31.17 -11.72
CA ASN A 6 -14.06 30.67 -13.04
C ASN A 6 -13.16 29.47 -13.38
N ARG A 7 -13.69 28.28 -13.28
CA ARG A 7 -13.06 27.05 -13.76
C ARG A 7 -13.29 26.98 -15.27
N ASN A 8 -12.25 27.15 -16.05
CA ASN A 8 -12.28 26.99 -17.51
C ASN A 8 -12.40 25.51 -17.90
N PHE A 9 -13.62 24.98 -17.87
CA PHE A 9 -13.93 23.60 -18.31
C PHE A 9 -14.06 23.48 -19.86
N VAL A 10 -14.00 24.57 -20.60
CA VAL A 10 -14.37 24.60 -22.04
C VAL A 10 -13.22 24.17 -22.97
N ALA A 11 -11.96 24.17 -22.52
CA ALA A 11 -10.81 23.90 -23.41
C ALA A 11 -10.45 22.41 -23.59
N VAL A 12 -10.97 21.50 -22.73
CA VAL A 12 -10.54 20.11 -22.73
C VAL A 12 -11.39 19.21 -23.64
N SER A 13 -12.62 19.57 -23.91
CA SER A 13 -13.53 18.79 -24.77
C SER A 13 -13.11 18.76 -26.25
N GLY A 14 -12.32 19.75 -26.71
CA GLY A 14 -11.91 19.85 -28.13
C GLY A 14 -10.73 18.94 -28.52
N VAL A 15 -9.84 18.61 -27.56
CA VAL A 15 -8.64 17.84 -27.86
C VAL A 15 -8.92 16.32 -27.87
N ALA A 16 -9.84 15.86 -27.03
CA ALA A 16 -10.21 14.42 -27.01
C ALA A 16 -11.02 14.02 -28.27
N LEU A 17 -11.76 14.95 -28.86
CA LEU A 17 -12.57 14.70 -30.08
C LEU A 17 -11.72 14.75 -31.35
N ALA A 18 -10.64 15.54 -31.38
CA ALA A 18 -9.77 15.69 -32.56
C ALA A 18 -8.89 14.46 -32.83
N ILE A 19 -8.56 13.67 -31.78
CA ILE A 19 -7.76 12.42 -31.92
C ILE A 19 -8.61 11.27 -32.48
N ALA A 20 -9.94 11.32 -32.31
CA ALA A 20 -10.86 10.28 -32.81
C ALA A 20 -11.19 10.39 -34.30
N LEU A 21 -10.84 11.50 -35.00
CA LEU A 21 -11.25 11.78 -36.39
C LEU A 21 -10.14 11.64 -37.44
N ALA A 22 -8.91 11.28 -37.06
CA ALA A 22 -7.80 11.04 -38.00
C ALA A 22 -7.73 9.55 -38.39
N HIS A 23 -8.54 9.13 -39.35
CA HIS A 23 -8.41 7.83 -40.01
C HIS A 23 -7.60 7.98 -41.31
N PRO A 24 -6.58 7.16 -41.56
CA PRO A 24 -6.03 7.01 -42.91
C PRO A 24 -6.95 6.11 -43.73
N ALA A 25 -7.39 6.62 -44.89
CA ALA A 25 -8.14 5.85 -45.86
C ALA A 25 -7.25 4.74 -46.44
N ALA A 26 -7.61 3.49 -46.19
CA ALA A 26 -7.04 2.33 -46.88
C ALA A 26 -7.98 1.86 -47.96
N ALA A 27 -7.42 1.63 -49.16
CA ALA A 27 -8.09 1.24 -50.37
C ALA A 27 -8.86 -0.09 -50.22
N GLN A 28 -10.09 -0.11 -50.76
CA GLN A 28 -10.91 -1.33 -50.90
C GLN A 28 -10.36 -2.24 -52.01
N GLU A 29 -10.02 -3.47 -51.67
CA GLU A 29 -10.02 -4.58 -52.62
C GLU A 29 -11.29 -5.42 -52.39
N THR A 30 -11.96 -5.72 -53.47
CA THR A 30 -13.21 -6.49 -53.53
C THR A 30 -12.91 -7.99 -53.44
N PRO A 31 -13.50 -8.75 -52.47
CA PRO A 31 -13.37 -10.20 -52.47
C PRO A 31 -14.45 -10.87 -53.33
N ALA A 32 -14.06 -11.90 -54.05
CA ALA A 32 -14.90 -12.80 -54.82
C ALA A 32 -15.84 -13.63 -53.95
N ALA A 33 -17.02 -13.93 -54.45
CA ALA A 33 -18.08 -14.67 -53.81
C ALA A 33 -17.66 -16.14 -53.48
N ALA A 34 -17.91 -16.57 -52.25
CA ALA A 34 -17.88 -17.96 -51.81
C ALA A 34 -19.31 -18.52 -51.61
N PRO A 35 -19.50 -19.83 -51.77
CA PRO A 35 -20.82 -20.44 -51.90
C PRO A 35 -21.57 -20.59 -50.53
N ALA A 36 -22.91 -20.60 -50.61
CA ALA A 36 -23.84 -20.70 -49.50
C ALA A 36 -23.61 -21.99 -48.65
N ALA A 37 -23.59 -21.84 -47.36
CA ALA A 37 -23.65 -22.94 -46.39
C ALA A 37 -25.03 -23.00 -45.70
N ASP A 38 -25.47 -24.19 -45.45
CA ASP A 38 -26.77 -24.62 -44.88
C ASP A 38 -27.07 -24.02 -43.48
N PRO A 39 -28.33 -23.80 -43.13
CA PRO A 39 -28.73 -23.36 -41.79
C PRO A 39 -29.07 -24.55 -40.92
N ALA A 40 -28.26 -24.88 -39.94
CA ALA A 40 -28.66 -25.48 -38.67
C ALA A 40 -27.48 -25.90 -37.81
N GLN A 41 -27.17 -25.08 -36.81
CA GLN A 41 -26.87 -25.55 -35.45
C GLN A 41 -26.76 -24.33 -34.56
N ALA A 42 -27.71 -24.17 -33.66
CA ALA A 42 -27.58 -23.25 -32.53
C ALA A 42 -26.36 -23.72 -31.75
N ALA A 43 -25.25 -23.00 -31.86
CA ALA A 43 -24.11 -23.20 -31.03
C ALA A 43 -24.47 -22.77 -29.60
N ASP A 44 -24.51 -23.74 -28.70
CA ASP A 44 -24.41 -23.50 -27.27
C ASP A 44 -23.31 -22.51 -27.00
N ALA A 45 -23.68 -21.38 -26.44
CA ALA A 45 -22.70 -20.42 -25.94
C ALA A 45 -21.98 -21.09 -24.76
N THR A 46 -20.81 -21.64 -25.05
CA THR A 46 -19.88 -22.09 -24.01
C THR A 46 -19.60 -20.88 -23.11
N PRO A 47 -19.83 -20.99 -21.79
CA PRO A 47 -19.41 -19.94 -20.86
C PRO A 47 -17.94 -19.67 -21.08
N PRO A 48 -17.45 -18.43 -20.91
CA PRO A 48 -16.02 -18.14 -21.01
C PRO A 48 -15.29 -19.11 -20.07
N ALA A 49 -14.30 -19.80 -20.62
CA ALA A 49 -13.50 -20.78 -19.88
C ALA A 49 -13.00 -20.12 -18.58
N ASP A 50 -13.37 -20.71 -17.44
CA ASP A 50 -12.85 -20.32 -16.13
C ASP A 50 -11.34 -20.28 -16.21
N VAL A 51 -10.77 -19.09 -16.24
CA VAL A 51 -9.31 -18.92 -16.06
C VAL A 51 -9.06 -19.34 -14.61
N PRO A 52 -8.32 -20.41 -14.35
CA PRO A 52 -8.07 -20.84 -12.98
C PRO A 52 -7.30 -19.71 -12.27
N ASP A 53 -7.84 -19.24 -11.13
CA ASP A 53 -7.14 -18.32 -10.25
C ASP A 53 -5.90 -19.02 -9.68
N ILE A 54 -4.75 -18.75 -10.26
CA ILE A 54 -3.48 -19.31 -9.83
C ILE A 54 -2.93 -18.42 -8.73
N ILE A 55 -2.78 -18.98 -7.53
CA ILE A 55 -2.20 -18.28 -6.38
C ILE A 55 -0.72 -18.63 -6.32
N VAL A 56 0.14 -17.63 -6.44
CA VAL A 56 1.60 -17.79 -6.42
C VAL A 56 2.16 -17.63 -5.00
N THR A 57 1.61 -16.75 -4.19
CA THR A 57 2.16 -16.29 -2.92
C THR A 57 2.03 -17.27 -1.75
N GLY A 58 1.10 -18.19 -1.79
CA GLY A 58 0.89 -19.13 -0.69
C GLY A 58 1.77 -20.38 -0.74
N ARG A 59 2.52 -20.57 -1.82
CA ARG A 59 3.43 -21.70 -2.04
C ARG A 59 4.55 -21.28 -2.95
N ALA A 60 5.77 -21.58 -2.58
CA ALA A 60 6.92 -21.48 -3.47
C ALA A 60 6.91 -22.57 -4.57
N ALA A 61 5.86 -23.35 -4.68
CA ALA A 61 5.70 -24.37 -5.71
C ALA A 61 5.17 -23.74 -7.01
N GLY A 62 5.89 -23.91 -8.11
CA GLY A 62 5.65 -23.29 -9.41
C GLY A 62 4.27 -23.47 -10.06
N ASN A 63 3.39 -24.29 -9.53
CA ASN A 63 2.07 -24.59 -10.06
C ASN A 63 0.95 -24.01 -9.21
N GLY A 64 1.06 -22.91 -8.53
CA GLY A 64 -0.02 -22.24 -7.79
C GLY A 64 -1.16 -23.16 -7.27
N ILE A 65 -2.02 -22.66 -6.42
CA ILE A 65 -3.18 -23.40 -5.95
C ILE A 65 -4.46 -22.66 -6.36
N ASN A 66 -5.51 -23.38 -6.69
CA ASN A 66 -6.82 -22.78 -6.94
C ASN A 66 -7.32 -22.08 -5.66
N LYS A 67 -7.87 -20.87 -5.78
CA LYS A 67 -8.40 -20.07 -4.66
C LYS A 67 -9.40 -20.86 -3.80
N LEU A 68 -10.26 -21.68 -4.39
CA LEU A 68 -11.20 -22.51 -3.66
C LEU A 68 -10.48 -23.53 -2.76
N GLU A 69 -9.43 -24.16 -3.28
CA GLU A 69 -8.66 -25.20 -2.59
C GLU A 69 -7.68 -24.66 -1.54
N ALA A 70 -7.39 -23.36 -1.54
CA ALA A 70 -6.48 -22.76 -0.57
C ALA A 70 -7.08 -22.84 0.84
N GLY A 71 -6.45 -23.56 1.76
CA GLY A 71 -6.87 -23.69 3.16
C GLY A 71 -6.51 -22.44 4.00
N TYR A 72 -6.71 -21.23 3.45
CA TYR A 72 -6.45 -19.93 4.08
C TYR A 72 -7.15 -18.79 3.32
N SER A 73 -7.24 -17.61 3.94
CA SER A 73 -7.81 -16.41 3.32
C SER A 73 -6.91 -15.88 2.21
N VAL A 74 -7.47 -15.72 1.01
CA VAL A 74 -6.77 -15.18 -0.15
C VAL A 74 -7.71 -14.38 -1.04
N THR A 75 -7.27 -13.21 -1.47
CA THR A 75 -7.97 -12.32 -2.40
C THR A 75 -7.15 -12.16 -3.67
N THR A 76 -7.80 -12.21 -4.82
CA THR A 76 -7.19 -11.99 -6.14
C THR A 76 -7.93 -10.85 -6.84
N LEU A 77 -7.17 -9.97 -7.49
CA LEU A 77 -7.68 -8.87 -8.31
C LEU A 77 -7.07 -8.95 -9.70
N SER A 78 -7.90 -8.93 -10.73
CA SER A 78 -7.46 -8.80 -12.11
C SER A 78 -7.04 -7.36 -12.44
N ALA A 79 -6.33 -7.17 -13.56
CA ALA A 79 -6.02 -5.82 -14.07
C ALA A 79 -7.30 -4.98 -14.32
N ASP A 80 -8.39 -5.63 -14.74
CA ASP A 80 -9.68 -4.95 -14.97
C ASP A 80 -10.35 -4.53 -13.66
N ASP A 81 -10.28 -5.35 -12.61
CA ASP A 81 -10.76 -5.00 -11.26
C ASP A 81 -9.98 -3.81 -10.69
N ILE A 82 -8.66 -3.80 -10.88
CA ILE A 82 -7.80 -2.68 -10.46
C ILE A 82 -8.17 -1.40 -11.22
N LYS A 83 -8.33 -1.48 -12.54
CA LYS A 83 -8.75 -0.34 -13.37
C LYS A 83 -10.14 0.19 -12.99
N LEU A 84 -11.08 -0.70 -12.71
CA LEU A 84 -12.44 -0.33 -12.32
C LEU A 84 -12.44 0.48 -11.01
N GLN A 85 -11.61 0.09 -10.05
CA GLN A 85 -11.48 0.77 -8.76
C GLN A 85 -10.76 2.12 -8.86
N ALA A 86 -10.03 2.36 -9.96
CA ALA A 86 -9.30 3.60 -10.24
C ALA A 86 -8.44 4.11 -9.07
N PRO A 87 -7.58 3.26 -8.45
CA PRO A 87 -6.83 3.59 -7.25
C PRO A 87 -5.91 4.79 -7.47
N LYS A 88 -5.70 5.60 -6.43
CA LYS A 88 -4.76 6.74 -6.44
C LYS A 88 -3.36 6.33 -5.98
N SER A 89 -3.28 5.26 -5.20
CA SER A 89 -2.02 4.75 -4.66
C SER A 89 -1.99 3.22 -4.67
N SER A 90 -0.81 2.63 -4.47
CA SER A 90 -0.67 1.18 -4.26
C SER A 90 -1.39 0.72 -2.99
N GLY A 91 -1.44 1.56 -1.95
CA GLY A 91 -2.20 1.28 -0.73
C GLY A 91 -3.70 1.18 -0.97
N ASP A 92 -4.28 1.97 -1.89
CA ASP A 92 -5.73 1.93 -2.15
C ASP A 92 -6.21 0.57 -2.64
N VAL A 93 -5.38 -0.16 -3.40
CA VAL A 93 -5.75 -1.51 -3.89
C VAL A 93 -5.83 -2.51 -2.75
N LEU A 94 -5.01 -2.33 -1.70
CA LEU A 94 -5.01 -3.21 -0.53
C LEU A 94 -6.31 -3.13 0.27
N LYS A 95 -7.11 -2.07 0.13
CA LYS A 95 -8.48 -1.96 0.70
C LYS A 95 -9.44 -3.03 0.17
N SER A 96 -9.11 -3.66 -0.94
CA SER A 96 -9.89 -4.77 -1.50
C SER A 96 -9.60 -6.11 -0.82
N ILE A 97 -8.63 -6.17 0.10
CA ILE A 97 -8.28 -7.37 0.85
C ILE A 97 -8.97 -7.29 2.21
N PRO A 98 -9.87 -8.24 2.56
CA PRO A 98 -10.52 -8.26 3.87
C PRO A 98 -9.51 -8.28 5.01
N GLY A 99 -9.82 -7.61 6.13
CA GLY A 99 -8.93 -7.54 7.30
C GLY A 99 -7.72 -6.61 7.15
N VAL A 100 -7.62 -5.87 6.02
CA VAL A 100 -6.57 -4.88 5.78
C VAL A 100 -7.17 -3.47 5.88
N TRP A 101 -6.77 -2.73 6.90
CA TRP A 101 -7.11 -1.33 7.06
C TRP A 101 -6.01 -0.44 6.49
N VAL A 102 -6.36 0.45 5.57
CA VAL A 102 -5.42 1.34 4.88
C VAL A 102 -5.81 2.80 5.06
N GLU A 103 -4.94 3.57 5.65
CA GLU A 103 -5.08 5.02 5.79
C GLU A 103 -4.40 5.73 4.62
N SER A 104 -5.04 5.71 3.46
CA SER A 104 -4.50 6.24 2.20
C SER A 104 -4.50 7.77 2.09
N SER A 105 -5.03 8.49 3.10
CA SER A 105 -5.07 9.97 3.09
C SER A 105 -3.70 10.63 3.32
N GLY A 106 -2.65 9.86 3.53
CA GLY A 106 -1.27 10.35 3.66
C GLY A 106 -0.58 10.71 2.35
N GLY A 107 -1.23 10.51 1.19
CA GLY A 107 -0.68 10.79 -0.14
C GLY A 107 -0.52 9.54 -0.99
N VAL A 108 0.06 9.70 -2.18
CA VAL A 108 0.29 8.58 -3.12
C VAL A 108 1.55 7.79 -2.79
N GLY A 109 2.45 8.33 -1.97
CA GLY A 109 3.77 7.78 -1.69
C GLY A 109 3.75 6.54 -0.82
N THR A 110 3.07 6.59 0.33
CA THR A 110 2.96 5.48 1.28
C THR A 110 1.65 5.60 2.05
N SER A 111 1.21 4.51 2.67
CA SER A 111 -0.01 4.47 3.47
C SER A 111 0.26 3.79 4.81
N ASN A 112 -0.42 4.21 5.87
CA ASN A 112 -0.43 3.41 7.09
C ASN A 112 -1.31 2.19 6.86
N ILE A 113 -0.78 1.00 7.15
CA ILE A 113 -1.48 -0.26 6.87
C ILE A 113 -1.51 -1.11 8.14
N PHE A 114 -2.69 -1.60 8.47
CA PHE A 114 -2.94 -2.48 9.59
C PHE A 114 -3.57 -3.77 9.08
N VAL A 115 -3.13 -4.90 9.62
CA VAL A 115 -3.61 -6.23 9.21
C VAL A 115 -4.23 -6.92 10.41
N ARG A 116 -5.52 -7.28 10.35
CA ARG A 116 -6.25 -8.03 11.40
C ARG A 116 -6.01 -7.49 12.81
N GLY A 117 -5.96 -6.17 12.96
CA GLY A 117 -5.74 -5.53 14.25
C GLY A 117 -4.38 -5.80 14.90
N ILE A 118 -3.39 -6.26 14.15
CA ILE A 118 -2.01 -6.37 14.62
C ILE A 118 -1.49 -4.95 14.90
N PRO A 119 -0.87 -4.69 16.06
CA PRO A 119 -0.39 -3.38 16.43
C PRO A 119 0.60 -2.81 15.41
N SER A 120 0.45 -1.52 15.11
CA SER A 120 1.36 -0.77 14.26
C SER A 120 1.36 0.67 14.71
N THR A 121 2.52 1.33 14.64
CA THR A 121 2.65 2.78 14.87
C THR A 121 2.21 3.61 13.66
N GLY A 122 1.79 2.93 12.58
CA GLY A 122 1.39 3.53 11.31
C GLY A 122 2.18 3.02 10.13
N ASP A 123 3.45 2.66 10.34
CA ASP A 123 4.24 1.92 9.36
C ASP A 123 3.74 0.47 9.34
N ALA A 124 3.85 -0.20 8.20
CA ALA A 124 3.25 -1.52 7.98
C ALA A 124 4.20 -2.67 8.34
N PRO A 125 4.40 -3.02 9.62
CA PRO A 125 5.45 -3.97 10.04
C PRO A 125 5.17 -5.42 9.60
N PHE A 126 3.97 -5.71 9.12
CA PHE A 126 3.52 -7.07 8.80
C PHE A 126 3.04 -7.19 7.35
N VAL A 127 3.53 -6.34 6.45
CA VAL A 127 3.18 -6.35 5.04
C VAL A 127 4.41 -6.63 4.18
N THR A 128 4.36 -7.69 3.40
CA THR A 128 5.36 -8.02 2.38
C THR A 128 4.79 -7.70 1.01
N MET A 129 5.52 -6.91 0.22
CA MET A 129 5.20 -6.64 -1.18
C MET A 129 6.15 -7.42 -2.09
N GLN A 130 5.61 -8.03 -3.13
CA GLN A 130 6.37 -8.84 -4.09
C GLN A 130 6.02 -8.47 -5.53
N PHE A 131 6.98 -8.66 -6.44
CA PHE A 131 6.74 -8.76 -7.88
C PHE A 131 7.06 -10.18 -8.35
N ASN A 132 6.07 -10.88 -8.93
CA ASN A 132 6.22 -12.26 -9.40
C ASN A 132 6.80 -13.22 -8.33
N GLY A 133 6.40 -13.04 -7.07
CA GLY A 133 6.90 -13.82 -5.93
C GLY A 133 8.23 -13.37 -5.33
N VAL A 134 8.83 -12.29 -5.85
CA VAL A 134 10.11 -11.74 -5.36
C VAL A 134 9.85 -10.57 -4.41
N PRO A 135 10.28 -10.64 -3.13
CA PRO A 135 10.14 -9.54 -2.19
C PRO A 135 10.88 -8.28 -2.64
N VAL A 136 10.24 -7.12 -2.49
CA VAL A 136 10.87 -5.85 -2.88
C VAL A 136 11.95 -5.39 -1.88
N TYR A 137 11.84 -5.80 -0.62
CA TYR A 137 12.83 -5.49 0.41
C TYR A 137 12.72 -6.47 1.59
N GLY A 138 13.83 -6.73 2.30
CA GLY A 138 13.91 -7.74 3.36
C GLY A 138 13.31 -7.35 4.72
N SER A 139 12.96 -6.07 4.93
CA SER A 139 12.24 -5.60 6.11
C SER A 139 10.88 -5.06 5.68
N SER A 140 9.82 -5.45 6.38
CA SER A 140 8.47 -4.95 6.12
C SER A 140 8.27 -3.51 6.58
N SER A 141 8.94 -3.08 7.65
CA SER A 141 8.83 -1.75 8.25
C SER A 141 10.08 -0.91 8.02
N LEU A 142 9.84 0.32 7.62
CA LEU A 142 10.84 1.36 7.37
C LEU A 142 10.31 2.65 7.99
N SER A 143 10.54 2.95 9.26
CA SER A 143 9.95 4.10 9.99
C SER A 143 9.55 5.28 9.11
N PHE A 144 8.31 5.74 9.24
CA PHE A 144 7.60 6.71 8.40
C PHE A 144 7.31 6.25 6.97
N MET A 145 7.67 5.02 6.61
CA MET A 145 7.54 4.46 5.27
C MET A 145 7.26 2.96 5.36
N ASP A 146 6.64 2.43 4.32
CA ASP A 146 6.39 1.01 4.13
C ASP A 146 6.76 0.56 2.72
N GLN A 147 6.71 -0.73 2.44
CA GLN A 147 7.08 -1.27 1.13
C GLN A 147 6.17 -0.79 -0.01
N THR A 148 4.96 -0.26 0.26
CA THR A 148 4.12 0.34 -0.79
C THR A 148 4.74 1.60 -1.38
N GLY A 149 5.65 2.25 -0.65
CA GLY A 149 6.46 3.37 -1.16
C GLY A 149 7.38 2.98 -2.31
N ILE A 150 7.86 1.74 -2.35
CA ILE A 150 8.72 1.21 -3.44
C ILE A 150 7.87 0.78 -4.63
N VAL A 151 6.60 0.45 -4.41
CA VAL A 151 5.70 -0.12 -5.41
C VAL A 151 4.76 0.95 -5.97
N ARG A 152 4.76 1.13 -7.29
CA ARG A 152 3.79 1.96 -8.01
C ARG A 152 3.03 1.12 -9.02
N LEU A 153 1.72 1.30 -9.06
CA LEU A 153 0.86 0.59 -10.01
C LEU A 153 0.87 1.28 -11.38
N ASP A 154 0.98 0.47 -12.41
CA ASP A 154 0.81 0.88 -13.81
C ASP A 154 0.21 -0.27 -14.63
N GLU A 155 0.05 -0.03 -15.93
CA GLU A 155 -0.51 -0.97 -16.89
C GLU A 155 0.33 -2.25 -17.09
N THR A 156 1.57 -2.32 -16.56
CA THR A 156 2.41 -3.54 -16.61
C THR A 156 2.01 -4.59 -15.58
N VAL A 157 1.13 -4.24 -14.61
CA VAL A 157 0.61 -5.17 -13.61
C VAL A 157 -0.61 -5.90 -14.17
N ALA A 158 -0.55 -7.23 -14.24
CA ALA A 158 -1.61 -8.10 -14.73
C ALA A 158 -2.63 -8.47 -13.65
N GLY A 159 -2.25 -8.40 -12.39
CA GLY A 159 -3.12 -8.71 -11.25
C GLY A 159 -2.38 -8.66 -9.93
N ILE A 160 -3.15 -8.74 -8.85
CA ILE A 160 -2.65 -8.69 -7.47
C ILE A 160 -3.24 -9.88 -6.71
N GLU A 161 -2.42 -10.51 -5.90
CA GLU A 161 -2.79 -11.57 -4.97
C GLU A 161 -2.45 -11.12 -3.55
N GLY A 162 -3.39 -11.27 -2.62
CA GLY A 162 -3.20 -10.95 -1.21
C GLY A 162 -3.50 -12.15 -0.33
N VAL A 163 -2.56 -12.53 0.54
CA VAL A 163 -2.70 -13.62 1.51
C VAL A 163 -2.57 -13.05 2.91
N ASN A 164 -3.64 -13.18 3.69
CA ASN A 164 -3.66 -12.79 5.11
C ASN A 164 -3.26 -13.98 5.99
N GLY A 165 -2.25 -13.78 6.86
CA GLY A 165 -1.83 -14.81 7.82
C GLY A 165 -1.43 -16.14 7.16
N GLY A 166 -1.90 -17.25 7.73
CA GLY A 166 -1.75 -18.58 7.17
C GLY A 166 -0.31 -19.02 6.91
N PRO A 167 -0.01 -19.55 5.70
CA PRO A 167 1.31 -20.06 5.36
C PRO A 167 2.33 -18.96 5.02
N ALA A 168 1.95 -17.69 4.98
CA ALA A 168 2.85 -16.59 4.58
C ALA A 168 4.16 -16.56 5.40
N SER A 169 4.12 -16.98 6.66
CA SER A 169 5.31 -17.07 7.53
C SER A 169 6.34 -18.13 7.13
N LEU A 170 6.00 -19.05 6.23
CA LEU A 170 6.93 -20.10 5.79
C LEU A 170 7.81 -19.67 4.62
N TYR A 171 7.29 -18.81 3.76
CA TYR A 171 7.90 -18.49 2.47
C TYR A 171 8.49 -17.10 2.45
N SER A 172 9.41 -16.85 1.52
CA SER A 172 9.99 -15.55 1.27
C SER A 172 10.61 -14.95 2.55
N ASP A 173 10.28 -13.72 2.93
CA ASP A 173 10.81 -13.06 4.13
C ASP A 173 10.16 -13.53 5.46
N GLY A 174 9.14 -14.38 5.37
CA GLY A 174 8.56 -15.04 6.55
C GLY A 174 7.68 -14.15 7.44
N GLN A 175 7.14 -13.05 6.94
CA GLN A 175 6.29 -12.15 7.74
C GLN A 175 4.89 -12.75 8.00
N PRO A 176 4.35 -12.62 9.24
CA PRO A 176 3.11 -13.31 9.63
C PRO A 176 1.81 -12.54 9.31
N GLY A 177 1.88 -11.41 8.61
CA GLY A 177 0.72 -10.57 8.33
C GLY A 177 0.17 -10.75 6.91
N LEU A 178 0.27 -9.72 6.09
CA LEU A 178 -0.15 -9.71 4.70
C LEU A 178 1.03 -9.93 3.77
N THR A 179 0.92 -10.90 2.86
CA THR A 179 1.79 -10.99 1.69
C THR A 179 1.00 -10.60 0.45
N THR A 180 1.49 -9.62 -0.30
CA THR A 180 0.88 -9.12 -1.53
C THR A 180 1.84 -9.34 -2.69
N ASN A 181 1.38 -10.07 -3.72
CA ASN A 181 2.14 -10.33 -4.93
C ASN A 181 1.53 -9.61 -6.13
N LEU A 182 2.30 -8.73 -6.77
CA LEU A 182 1.93 -8.07 -8.00
C LEU A 182 2.48 -8.91 -9.17
N ARG A 183 1.57 -9.48 -9.96
CA ARG A 183 1.93 -10.23 -11.15
C ARG A 183 2.16 -9.27 -12.31
N LEU A 184 3.35 -9.30 -12.89
CA LEU A 184 3.66 -8.53 -14.09
C LEU A 184 3.10 -9.21 -15.34
N ARG A 185 2.70 -8.42 -16.35
CA ARG A 185 2.37 -8.94 -17.68
C ARG A 185 3.58 -9.62 -18.29
N GLU A 186 3.35 -10.67 -19.03
CA GLU A 186 4.35 -11.36 -19.85
C GLU A 186 4.00 -11.23 -21.34
N GLY A 187 4.96 -11.51 -22.20
CA GLY A 187 4.72 -11.56 -23.64
C GLY A 187 4.02 -12.86 -24.07
N HIS A 188 3.36 -12.80 -25.21
CA HIS A 188 2.65 -13.90 -25.85
C HIS A 188 3.00 -13.95 -27.36
N ASP A 189 2.49 -14.97 -28.07
CA ASP A 189 2.75 -15.14 -29.50
C ASP A 189 2.21 -13.96 -30.34
N GLN A 190 1.09 -13.37 -29.93
CA GLN A 190 0.54 -12.18 -30.57
C GLN A 190 1.06 -10.93 -29.88
N THR A 191 1.41 -9.94 -30.69
CA THR A 191 1.72 -8.60 -30.17
C THR A 191 0.46 -7.96 -29.60
N GLN A 192 0.54 -7.49 -28.36
CA GLN A 192 -0.53 -6.83 -27.64
C GLN A 192 0.01 -5.59 -26.94
N GLY A 193 -0.84 -4.60 -26.78
CA GLY A 193 -0.46 -3.38 -26.10
C GLY A 193 -1.63 -2.52 -25.69
N SER A 194 -1.34 -1.50 -24.91
CA SER A 194 -2.28 -0.45 -24.54
C SER A 194 -1.52 0.85 -24.35
N ILE A 195 -2.13 1.96 -24.75
CA ILE A 195 -1.69 3.31 -24.42
C ILE A 195 -2.89 4.09 -23.89
N GLY A 196 -2.70 4.86 -22.83
CA GLY A 196 -3.77 5.64 -22.21
C GLY A 196 -3.28 6.93 -21.62
N ALA A 197 -4.20 7.86 -21.42
CA ALA A 197 -3.97 9.12 -20.73
C ALA A 197 -5.14 9.42 -19.77
N SER A 198 -4.84 10.08 -18.67
CA SER A 198 -5.84 10.54 -17.70
C SER A 198 -5.55 11.95 -17.21
N ILE A 199 -6.62 12.65 -16.84
CA ILE A 199 -6.59 13.98 -16.24
C ILE A 199 -7.55 14.03 -15.06
N THR A 200 -7.29 14.94 -14.13
CA THR A 200 -8.12 15.16 -12.93
C THR A 200 -8.61 16.59 -12.85
N ASP A 201 -9.63 16.84 -12.02
CA ASP A 201 -10.15 18.19 -11.75
C ASP A 201 -9.23 19.03 -10.86
N TYR A 202 -8.14 18.42 -10.33
CA TYR A 202 -7.09 19.09 -9.55
C TYR A 202 -5.75 19.22 -10.30
N SER A 203 -5.81 19.28 -11.64
CA SER A 203 -4.66 19.57 -12.51
C SER A 203 -3.56 18.51 -12.57
N ALA A 204 -3.84 17.26 -12.20
CA ALA A 204 -2.93 16.16 -12.44
C ALA A 204 -3.22 15.47 -13.77
N TRP A 205 -2.15 15.02 -14.43
CA TRP A 205 -2.22 14.21 -15.63
C TRP A 205 -1.27 13.02 -15.57
N ARG A 206 -1.62 11.96 -16.29
CA ARG A 206 -0.81 10.75 -16.40
C ARG A 206 -0.99 10.10 -17.77
N VAL A 207 0.11 9.61 -18.33
CA VAL A 207 0.14 8.76 -19.53
C VAL A 207 0.73 7.42 -19.15
N ASP A 208 0.03 6.35 -19.49
CA ASP A 208 0.41 4.95 -19.24
C ASP A 208 0.49 4.19 -20.56
N GLY A 209 1.30 3.14 -20.60
CA GLY A 209 1.29 2.22 -21.72
C GLY A 209 2.11 0.97 -21.48
N TRP A 210 1.83 -0.06 -22.26
CA TRP A 210 2.62 -1.28 -22.32
C TRP A 210 2.51 -1.92 -23.70
N LEU A 211 3.53 -2.69 -24.04
CA LEU A 211 3.65 -3.47 -25.26
C LEU A 211 4.27 -4.82 -24.93
N SER A 212 3.74 -5.89 -25.47
CA SER A 212 4.30 -7.23 -25.34
C SER A 212 4.19 -8.03 -26.62
N GLY A 213 5.04 -9.03 -26.80
CA GLY A 213 5.03 -9.88 -27.98
C GLY A 213 6.12 -10.94 -27.99
N LYS A 214 6.27 -11.57 -29.13
CA LYS A 214 7.27 -12.61 -29.43
C LYS A 214 8.53 -11.97 -30.00
N LEU A 215 9.71 -12.33 -29.48
CA LEU A 215 11.01 -11.97 -30.04
C LEU A 215 11.57 -13.07 -30.96
N ALA A 216 11.41 -14.33 -30.53
CA ALA A 216 11.81 -15.51 -31.24
C ALA A 216 10.98 -16.70 -30.72
N ASP A 217 11.23 -17.92 -31.25
CA ASP A 217 10.51 -19.10 -30.74
C ASP A 217 10.73 -19.28 -29.24
N ASP A 218 9.59 -19.39 -28.53
CA ASP A 218 9.53 -19.49 -27.07
C ASP A 218 10.22 -18.34 -26.30
N LEU A 219 10.53 -17.23 -26.95
CA LEU A 219 11.14 -16.04 -26.35
C LEU A 219 10.22 -14.83 -26.51
N TYR A 220 9.82 -14.25 -25.39
CA TYR A 220 8.81 -13.21 -25.33
C TYR A 220 9.32 -12.00 -24.56
N TYR A 221 8.74 -10.83 -24.85
CA TYR A 221 9.05 -9.59 -24.16
C TYR A 221 7.79 -8.87 -23.68
N MET A 222 7.94 -8.04 -22.67
CA MET A 222 7.01 -7.00 -22.29
C MET A 222 7.80 -5.76 -21.87
N VAL A 223 7.33 -4.58 -22.28
CA VAL A 223 7.83 -3.29 -21.84
C VAL A 223 6.66 -2.34 -21.63
N GLY A 224 6.73 -1.52 -20.60
CA GLY A 224 5.68 -0.52 -20.31
C GLY A 224 6.05 0.38 -19.16
N GLY A 225 5.13 1.28 -18.80
CA GLY A 225 5.33 2.21 -17.71
C GLY A 225 4.40 3.41 -17.77
N TYR A 226 4.77 4.49 -17.05
CA TYR A 226 4.01 5.73 -17.05
C TYR A 226 4.88 6.97 -16.85
N VAL A 227 4.29 8.12 -17.17
CA VAL A 227 4.76 9.45 -16.75
C VAL A 227 3.56 10.21 -16.19
N SER A 228 3.74 10.87 -15.04
CA SER A 228 2.70 11.66 -14.39
C SER A 228 3.24 12.95 -13.79
N ARG A 229 2.37 13.96 -13.69
CA ARG A 229 2.67 15.22 -13.02
C ARG A 229 1.38 15.95 -12.64
N GLY A 230 1.44 16.70 -11.54
CA GLY A 230 0.36 17.61 -11.16
C GLY A 230 0.25 17.88 -9.69
N ASP A 231 -0.95 18.26 -9.29
CA ASP A 231 -1.34 18.51 -7.92
C ASP A 231 -2.16 17.36 -7.34
N THR A 232 -2.57 17.52 -6.09
CA THR A 232 -3.52 16.65 -5.42
C THR A 232 -4.84 17.38 -5.15
N VAL A 233 -5.82 16.68 -4.60
CA VAL A 233 -7.10 17.27 -4.14
C VAL A 233 -6.85 18.39 -3.12
N ARG A 234 -5.77 18.32 -2.33
CA ARG A 234 -5.28 19.37 -1.43
C ARG A 234 -4.17 20.14 -2.12
N ASN A 235 -4.54 21.24 -2.77
CA ASN A 235 -3.62 22.00 -3.59
C ASN A 235 -2.68 22.88 -2.74
N ALA A 236 -1.37 22.71 -2.91
CA ALA A 236 -0.33 23.53 -2.29
C ALA A 236 -0.03 24.83 -3.06
N GLY A 237 -0.64 25.04 -4.22
CA GLY A 237 -0.36 26.17 -5.11
C GLY A 237 0.83 25.96 -6.06
N PHE A 238 1.39 24.74 -6.07
CA PHE A 238 2.43 24.28 -6.98
C PHE A 238 2.34 22.75 -7.11
N ASN A 239 2.94 22.20 -8.16
CA ASN A 239 2.90 20.74 -8.39
C ASN A 239 3.67 20.00 -7.30
N THR A 240 2.99 19.09 -6.60
CA THR A 240 3.54 18.28 -5.51
C THR A 240 3.70 16.81 -5.91
N GLU A 241 3.11 16.40 -7.05
CA GLU A 241 3.21 15.03 -7.54
C GLU A 241 3.93 14.97 -8.88
N ARG A 242 4.86 14.05 -9.00
CA ARG A 242 5.55 13.72 -10.24
C ARG A 242 6.03 12.28 -10.21
N GLY A 243 5.94 11.60 -11.32
CA GLY A 243 6.38 10.22 -11.42
C GLY A 243 6.70 9.79 -12.83
N GLN A 244 7.66 8.89 -12.93
CA GLN A 244 7.97 8.12 -14.11
C GLN A 244 8.40 6.73 -13.74
N GLN A 245 8.02 5.77 -14.56
CA GLN A 245 8.34 4.36 -14.34
C GLN A 245 8.46 3.65 -15.67
N ILE A 246 9.43 2.77 -15.75
CA ILE A 246 9.59 1.82 -16.84
C ILE A 246 9.80 0.42 -16.29
N THR A 247 9.07 -0.54 -16.83
CA THR A 247 9.16 -1.96 -16.52
C THR A 247 9.39 -2.74 -17.81
N ALA A 248 10.34 -3.65 -17.78
CA ALA A 248 10.56 -4.60 -18.89
C ALA A 248 10.76 -6.00 -18.35
N ASN A 249 10.33 -7.00 -19.11
CA ASN A 249 10.69 -8.39 -18.85
C ASN A 249 10.92 -9.17 -20.12
N ILE A 250 11.67 -10.26 -19.96
CA ILE A 250 11.91 -11.28 -20.98
C ILE A 250 11.55 -12.63 -20.38
N THR A 251 10.75 -13.40 -21.12
CA THR A 251 10.32 -14.74 -20.76
C THR A 251 10.80 -15.74 -21.81
N LYS A 252 11.56 -16.75 -21.40
CA LYS A 252 11.91 -17.91 -22.23
C LYS A 252 11.15 -19.12 -21.73
N LYS A 253 10.37 -19.75 -22.59
CA LYS A 253 9.73 -21.05 -22.34
C LYS A 253 10.64 -22.19 -22.80
N PHE A 254 10.58 -23.28 -22.10
CA PHE A 254 11.26 -24.54 -22.45
C PHE A 254 10.19 -25.64 -22.48
N SER A 255 10.54 -26.80 -23.02
CA SER A 255 9.66 -27.96 -23.02
C SER A 255 9.21 -28.39 -21.60
N ARG A 256 10.01 -28.11 -20.58
CA ARG A 256 9.80 -28.49 -19.19
C ARG A 256 9.89 -27.34 -18.21
N GLY A 257 9.73 -26.10 -18.64
CA GLY A 257 9.83 -25.00 -17.70
C GLY A 257 9.80 -23.62 -18.34
N LYS A 258 10.02 -22.64 -17.49
CA LYS A 258 9.99 -21.22 -17.84
C LYS A 258 11.08 -20.47 -17.07
N PHE A 259 11.79 -19.60 -17.75
CA PHE A 259 12.65 -18.60 -17.14
C PHE A 259 12.11 -17.21 -17.45
N ASN A 260 12.03 -16.35 -16.45
CA ASN A 260 11.63 -14.96 -16.62
C ASN A 260 12.64 -14.06 -15.87
N ILE A 261 12.98 -12.93 -16.47
CA ILE A 261 13.75 -11.86 -15.84
C ILE A 261 13.01 -10.55 -16.07
N PHE A 262 12.89 -9.71 -15.02
CA PHE A 262 12.31 -8.38 -15.12
C PHE A 262 13.21 -7.33 -14.50
N ALA A 263 13.05 -6.09 -14.96
CA ALA A 263 13.62 -4.90 -14.36
C ALA A 263 12.59 -3.77 -14.36
N ARG A 264 12.53 -3.04 -13.26
CA ARG A 264 11.61 -1.91 -13.04
C ARG A 264 12.39 -0.75 -12.45
N TYR A 265 12.47 0.35 -13.16
CA TYR A 265 12.96 1.62 -12.66
C TYR A 265 11.79 2.54 -12.34
N THR A 266 11.81 3.15 -11.18
CA THR A 266 10.80 4.12 -10.74
C THR A 266 11.51 5.37 -10.19
N ASP A 267 11.01 6.55 -10.54
CA ASP A 267 11.34 7.84 -9.93
C ASP A 267 10.01 8.57 -9.73
N ASP A 268 9.38 8.33 -8.57
CA ASP A 268 8.02 8.77 -8.29
C ASP A 268 7.91 9.27 -6.86
N HIS A 269 7.29 10.43 -6.68
CA HIS A 269 6.99 10.98 -5.38
C HIS A 269 5.75 11.86 -5.39
N GLY A 270 5.17 12.04 -4.22
CA GLY A 270 4.05 12.91 -3.96
C GLY A 270 4.05 13.46 -2.55
N GLU A 271 3.27 14.50 -2.32
CA GLU A 271 3.20 15.15 -1.02
C GLU A 271 2.83 14.18 0.11
N TRP A 272 3.48 14.36 1.25
CA TRP A 272 3.12 13.68 2.48
C TRP A 272 2.12 14.53 3.29
N PHE A 273 0.86 14.14 3.25
CA PHE A 273 -0.19 14.81 4.00
C PHE A 273 -0.18 14.36 5.46
N LEU A 274 -0.01 15.32 6.33
CA LEU A 274 0.03 15.14 7.78
C LEU A 274 -1.26 15.68 8.44
N PRO A 275 -1.52 15.32 9.71
CA PRO A 275 -2.59 15.96 10.47
C PRO A 275 -2.43 17.48 10.50
N PHE A 276 -3.54 18.21 10.58
CA PHE A 276 -3.59 19.64 10.73
C PHE A 276 -4.69 20.05 11.72
N ALA A 277 -4.70 21.29 12.18
CA ALA A 277 -5.59 21.78 13.22
C ALA A 277 -7.07 21.56 12.87
N ALA A 278 -7.76 20.80 13.72
CA ALA A 278 -9.17 20.45 13.57
C ALA A 278 -10.12 21.57 14.04
N ASN A 279 -9.63 22.44 14.91
CA ASN A 279 -10.41 23.44 15.67
C ASN A 279 -10.41 24.83 15.04
N VAL A 280 -9.78 25.02 13.87
CA VAL A 280 -9.75 26.32 13.19
C VAL A 280 -10.99 26.49 12.32
N PRO A 281 -11.83 27.54 12.57
CA PRO A 281 -13.01 27.80 11.78
C PRO A 281 -12.68 28.11 10.31
N GLY A 282 -13.55 27.68 9.38
CA GLY A 282 -13.45 28.05 7.96
C GLY A 282 -12.46 27.20 7.13
N ILE A 283 -11.78 26.24 7.74
CA ILE A 283 -10.94 25.27 7.01
C ILE A 283 -11.82 24.21 6.36
N ASP A 284 -11.75 24.09 5.05
CA ASP A 284 -12.30 22.94 4.33
C ASP A 284 -11.38 21.73 4.48
N ARG A 285 -11.78 20.79 5.32
CA ARG A 285 -10.98 19.59 5.65
C ARG A 285 -10.69 18.68 4.47
N GLY A 286 -11.46 18.77 3.39
CA GLY A 286 -11.26 17.97 2.16
C GLY A 286 -10.16 18.50 1.25
N THR A 287 -9.92 19.81 1.26
CA THR A 287 -9.06 20.51 0.31
C THR A 287 -7.94 21.34 0.94
N TYR A 288 -7.98 21.58 2.26
CA TYR A 288 -6.95 22.36 2.95
C TYR A 288 -5.58 21.68 2.87
N ASN A 289 -4.55 22.48 2.62
CA ASN A 289 -3.16 22.06 2.64
C ASN A 289 -2.34 23.04 3.49
N GLN A 290 -1.57 22.54 4.44
CA GLN A 290 -0.63 23.33 5.24
C GLN A 290 0.65 23.66 4.48
N LEU A 291 1.05 22.82 3.52
CA LEU A 291 2.16 23.10 2.61
C LEU A 291 1.69 24.09 1.53
N ASN A 292 2.44 25.17 1.35
CA ASN A 292 2.14 26.22 0.37
C ASN A 292 3.45 26.87 -0.12
N GLN A 293 3.35 27.85 -1.01
CA GLN A 293 4.51 28.49 -1.61
C GLN A 293 5.49 29.11 -0.59
N TYR A 294 5.05 29.54 0.58
CA TYR A 294 5.88 30.14 1.63
C TYR A 294 6.59 29.12 2.50
N THR A 295 6.07 27.89 2.55
CA THR A 295 6.58 26.81 3.39
C THR A 295 7.22 25.68 2.59
N ARG A 296 7.21 25.76 1.27
CA ARG A 296 7.78 24.75 0.36
C ARG A 296 9.24 24.44 0.68
N TYR A 297 10.04 25.47 1.04
CA TYR A 297 11.44 25.28 1.34
C TYR A 297 11.69 25.40 2.84
N ALA A 298 12.45 24.46 3.37
CA ALA A 298 12.87 24.46 4.76
C ALA A 298 14.39 24.43 4.87
N THR A 299 14.90 25.02 5.97
CA THR A 299 16.30 24.85 6.37
C THR A 299 16.33 23.80 7.47
N ILE A 300 17.12 22.75 7.30
CA ILE A 300 17.31 21.67 8.27
C ILE A 300 18.77 21.63 8.75
N ILE A 301 19.02 21.02 9.90
CA ILE A 301 20.38 20.64 10.30
C ILE A 301 20.81 19.47 9.40
N SER A 302 22.01 19.56 8.82
CA SER A 302 22.53 18.48 7.99
C SER A 302 22.69 17.20 8.80
N PRO A 303 22.15 16.06 8.33
CA PRO A 303 22.24 14.80 9.04
C PRO A 303 23.68 14.41 9.39
N GLY A 304 23.85 13.79 10.57
CA GLY A 304 25.18 13.42 11.09
C GLY A 304 26.05 14.59 11.56
N SER A 305 25.62 15.83 11.36
CA SER A 305 26.39 17.04 11.72
C SER A 305 25.94 17.67 13.05
N ALA A 306 25.20 16.93 13.87
CA ALA A 306 24.72 17.41 15.17
C ALA A 306 25.90 18.00 16.00
N GLY A 307 25.74 19.25 16.43
CA GLY A 307 26.80 20.02 17.12
C GLY A 307 27.71 20.85 16.21
N SER A 308 27.79 20.61 14.91
CA SER A 308 28.56 21.46 13.97
C SER A 308 27.80 22.71 13.52
N GLY A 309 26.47 22.72 13.67
CA GLY A 309 25.62 23.80 13.18
C GLY A 309 25.46 23.84 11.64
N ALA A 310 26.01 22.89 10.92
CA ALA A 310 25.86 22.81 9.47
C ALA A 310 24.38 22.63 9.08
N THR A 311 23.94 23.39 8.08
CA THR A 311 22.55 23.38 7.61
C THR A 311 22.47 23.20 6.11
N GLU A 312 21.34 22.70 5.63
CA GLU A 312 21.01 22.63 4.22
C GLU A 312 19.55 23.04 3.96
N ARG A 313 19.28 23.44 2.72
CA ARG A 313 17.95 23.81 2.25
C ARG A 313 17.34 22.63 1.51
N VAL A 314 16.13 22.23 1.92
CA VAL A 314 15.37 21.12 1.33
C VAL A 314 14.06 21.60 0.71
N ASP A 315 13.58 20.90 -0.32
CA ASP A 315 12.27 21.13 -0.93
C ASP A 315 11.26 20.14 -0.33
N LEU A 316 10.30 20.64 0.45
CA LEU A 316 9.26 19.80 1.07
C LEU A 316 8.27 19.26 0.04
N ALA A 317 8.25 19.78 -1.20
CA ALA A 317 7.49 19.22 -2.31
C ALA A 317 8.00 17.82 -2.74
N ASP A 318 9.21 17.43 -2.33
CA ASP A 318 9.70 16.06 -2.56
C ASP A 318 8.86 15.01 -1.81
N GLY A 319 8.18 15.38 -0.73
CA GLY A 319 7.18 14.55 -0.06
C GLY A 319 7.66 13.14 0.26
N ARG A 320 6.88 12.13 -0.15
CA ARG A 320 7.22 10.71 -0.02
C ARG A 320 7.39 10.07 -1.40
N GLY A 321 8.50 9.35 -1.60
CA GLY A 321 8.72 8.70 -2.89
C GLY A 321 9.92 7.78 -2.95
N TRP A 322 9.97 7.04 -4.03
CA TRP A 322 11.00 6.08 -4.37
C TRP A 322 11.71 6.47 -5.66
N LYS A 323 13.04 6.46 -5.61
CA LYS A 323 13.88 6.54 -6.80
C LYS A 323 14.86 5.39 -6.82
N GLY A 324 14.65 4.42 -7.71
CA GLY A 324 15.49 3.23 -7.73
C GLY A 324 15.01 2.16 -8.69
N VAL A 325 15.65 1.01 -8.57
CA VAL A 325 15.37 -0.17 -9.38
C VAL A 325 14.91 -1.33 -8.51
N VAL A 326 13.98 -2.12 -9.05
CA VAL A 326 13.61 -3.46 -8.57
C VAL A 326 13.77 -4.41 -9.73
N THR A 327 14.58 -5.44 -9.57
CA THR A 327 14.80 -6.47 -10.57
C THR A 327 14.58 -7.85 -9.96
N GLY A 328 14.18 -8.81 -10.78
CA GLY A 328 14.05 -10.19 -10.34
C GLY A 328 14.18 -11.15 -11.49
N ALA A 329 14.56 -12.38 -11.15
CA ALA A 329 14.57 -13.50 -12.06
C ALA A 329 13.83 -14.69 -11.45
N SER A 330 13.16 -15.48 -12.27
CA SER A 330 12.47 -16.68 -11.84
C SER A 330 12.73 -17.84 -12.80
N LEU A 331 12.94 -19.02 -12.24
CA LEU A 331 13.06 -20.27 -12.97
C LEU A 331 12.06 -21.27 -12.37
N ASP A 332 11.21 -21.82 -13.23
CA ASP A 332 10.37 -22.98 -12.93
C ASP A 332 10.77 -24.10 -13.89
N TYR A 333 11.18 -25.26 -13.36
CA TYR A 333 11.63 -26.36 -14.17
C TYR A 333 11.13 -27.71 -13.65
N ASP A 334 10.49 -28.51 -14.52
CA ASP A 334 9.99 -29.83 -14.21
C ASP A 334 10.98 -30.90 -14.73
N PHE A 335 11.66 -31.59 -13.82
CA PHE A 335 12.57 -32.68 -14.16
C PHE A 335 11.83 -33.96 -14.61
N GLY A 336 10.51 -34.03 -14.39
CA GLY A 336 9.70 -35.23 -14.57
C GLY A 336 9.78 -36.16 -13.35
N GLY A 337 8.96 -37.23 -13.37
CA GLY A 337 8.92 -38.18 -12.26
C GLY A 337 8.41 -37.60 -10.93
N GLY A 338 7.72 -36.44 -10.98
CA GLY A 338 7.23 -35.75 -9.81
C GLY A 338 8.21 -34.78 -9.17
N PHE A 339 9.39 -34.54 -9.77
CA PHE A 339 10.38 -33.60 -9.27
C PHE A 339 10.34 -32.31 -10.08
N SER A 340 10.24 -31.17 -9.40
CA SER A 340 10.39 -29.85 -10.00
C SER A 340 11.22 -28.92 -9.12
N PHE A 341 11.77 -27.88 -9.72
CA PHE A 341 12.58 -26.86 -9.08
C PHE A 341 12.02 -25.48 -9.38
N THR A 342 11.96 -24.65 -8.37
CA THR A 342 11.53 -23.27 -8.47
C THR A 342 12.61 -22.39 -7.83
N ASP A 343 13.03 -21.34 -8.53
CA ASP A 343 13.97 -20.34 -8.01
C ASP A 343 13.43 -18.93 -8.23
N ARG A 344 13.61 -18.08 -7.25
CA ARG A 344 13.21 -16.67 -7.27
C ARG A 344 14.36 -15.82 -6.75
N PHE A 345 15.00 -15.07 -7.63
CA PHE A 345 16.06 -14.11 -7.31
C PHE A 345 15.54 -12.69 -7.36
N GLY A 346 15.96 -11.87 -6.42
CA GLY A 346 15.60 -10.45 -6.33
C GLY A 346 16.77 -9.53 -6.03
N PHE A 347 16.75 -8.35 -6.64
CA PHE A 347 17.65 -7.24 -6.33
C PHE A 347 16.89 -5.92 -6.34
N THR A 348 17.06 -5.13 -5.28
CA THR A 348 16.49 -3.78 -5.15
C THR A 348 17.59 -2.80 -4.76
N SER A 349 17.62 -1.63 -5.36
CA SER A 349 18.54 -0.56 -4.98
C SER A 349 17.95 0.81 -5.29
N GLY A 350 17.97 1.71 -4.32
CA GLY A 350 17.46 3.08 -4.51
C GLY A 350 17.30 3.85 -3.21
N THR A 351 16.68 5.02 -3.32
CA THR A 351 16.41 5.92 -2.20
C THR A 351 14.91 6.05 -1.98
N LEU A 352 14.49 5.82 -0.75
CA LEU A 352 13.15 6.10 -0.26
C LEU A 352 13.20 7.37 0.60
N ARG A 353 12.48 8.41 0.17
CA ARG A 353 12.48 9.73 0.84
C ARG A 353 11.16 9.97 1.54
N THR A 354 11.21 10.63 2.70
CA THR A 354 10.06 11.25 3.36
C THR A 354 10.41 12.65 3.80
N THR A 355 9.59 13.64 3.41
CA THR A 355 9.72 15.00 3.87
C THR A 355 8.35 15.66 4.00
N GLY A 356 8.17 16.55 5.00
CA GLY A 356 6.90 17.22 5.22
C GLY A 356 6.91 18.16 6.41
N LEU A 357 5.76 18.81 6.63
CA LEU A 357 5.52 19.71 7.75
C LEU A 357 4.70 18.99 8.82
N VAL A 358 5.34 18.64 9.92
CA VAL A 358 4.72 17.92 11.04
C VAL A 358 4.18 18.91 12.07
N PRO A 359 2.89 18.87 12.41
CA PRO A 359 2.32 19.75 13.42
C PRO A 359 2.95 19.50 14.78
N GLN A 360 3.20 20.58 15.52
CA GLN A 360 3.83 20.57 16.83
C GLN A 360 2.91 21.20 17.88
N GLY A 361 3.17 20.90 19.15
CA GLY A 361 2.41 21.44 20.27
C GLY A 361 0.99 20.88 20.41
N ALA A 362 0.12 21.65 21.03
CA ALA A 362 -1.26 21.28 21.36
C ALA A 362 -2.28 21.73 20.30
N GLY A 363 -1.87 21.84 19.05
CA GLY A 363 -2.71 22.32 17.94
C GLY A 363 -2.58 23.81 17.68
N ALA A 364 -3.52 24.36 16.88
CA ALA A 364 -3.54 25.78 16.59
C ALA A 364 -4.07 26.58 17.77
N ILE A 365 -3.44 27.72 18.04
CA ILE A 365 -3.84 28.69 19.07
C ILE A 365 -4.05 30.06 18.43
N THR A 366 -4.80 30.93 19.11
CA THR A 366 -5.00 32.31 18.65
C THR A 366 -3.70 33.12 18.70
N VAL A 367 -3.57 34.11 17.83
CA VAL A 367 -2.44 35.06 17.82
C VAL A 367 -2.25 35.69 19.18
N ALA A 368 -3.33 36.06 19.89
CA ALA A 368 -3.25 36.59 21.24
C ALA A 368 -2.54 35.65 22.22
N ASN A 369 -2.88 34.35 22.17
CA ASN A 369 -2.25 33.33 23.02
C ASN A 369 -0.81 33.07 22.60
N ALA A 370 -0.51 33.08 21.29
CA ALA A 370 0.83 32.87 20.76
C ALA A 370 1.77 34.02 21.16
N LEU A 371 1.32 35.27 21.13
CA LEU A 371 2.07 36.43 21.64
C LEU A 371 2.44 36.28 23.13
N ALA A 372 1.50 35.82 23.95
CA ALA A 372 1.73 35.64 25.40
C ALA A 372 2.78 34.53 25.68
N THR A 373 2.89 33.52 24.85
CA THR A 373 3.75 32.35 25.09
C THR A 373 5.04 32.33 24.27
N SER A 374 5.05 32.95 23.10
CA SER A 374 6.10 32.86 22.08
C SER A 374 6.37 34.18 21.37
N GLY A 375 5.87 35.31 21.89
CA GLY A 375 6.21 36.65 21.39
C GLY A 375 7.65 37.02 21.71
N ASN A 376 8.25 37.85 20.86
CA ASN A 376 9.53 38.47 21.15
C ASN A 376 9.35 39.52 22.25
N PRO A 377 10.40 39.87 23.02
CA PRO A 377 10.29 40.91 24.05
C PRO A 377 9.71 42.21 23.48
N GLY A 378 8.60 42.67 24.05
CA GLY A 378 7.91 43.90 23.64
C GLY A 378 7.07 43.78 22.36
N GLN A 379 6.92 42.60 21.75
CA GLN A 379 6.10 42.38 20.58
C GLN A 379 4.58 42.47 20.97
N THR A 380 3.83 43.29 20.25
CA THR A 380 2.41 43.53 20.48
C THR A 380 1.54 43.10 19.28
N LEU A 381 2.15 42.92 18.12
CA LEU A 381 1.50 42.49 16.86
C LEU A 381 2.25 41.31 16.25
N VAL A 382 1.56 40.51 15.49
CA VAL A 382 2.14 39.40 14.69
C VAL A 382 1.91 39.69 13.22
N HIS A 383 2.98 39.56 12.45
CA HIS A 383 2.96 39.78 11.01
C HIS A 383 3.35 38.49 10.27
N THR A 384 2.76 38.29 9.11
CA THR A 384 3.24 37.28 8.17
C THR A 384 4.58 37.73 7.55
N ILE A 385 5.55 36.82 7.46
CA ILE A 385 6.93 37.15 7.06
C ILE A 385 7.02 37.53 5.58
N ASN A 386 6.32 36.79 4.70
CA ASN A 386 6.46 36.98 3.26
C ASN A 386 5.46 37.97 2.68
N THR A 387 4.26 38.07 3.25
CA THR A 387 3.23 38.98 2.76
C THR A 387 3.11 40.27 3.56
N GLY A 388 3.72 40.36 4.75
CA GLY A 388 3.66 41.55 5.61
C GLY A 388 2.29 41.86 6.21
N GLN A 389 1.34 40.91 6.15
CA GLN A 389 0.00 41.08 6.69
C GLN A 389 0.05 41.08 8.22
N THR A 390 -0.57 42.07 8.85
CA THR A 390 -0.83 42.06 10.30
C THR A 390 -1.99 41.12 10.60
N LEU A 391 -1.78 40.19 11.50
CA LEU A 391 -2.81 39.22 11.93
C LEU A 391 -3.65 39.80 13.06
N ALA A 392 -4.95 39.49 13.04
CA ALA A 392 -5.84 39.81 14.11
C ALA A 392 -5.55 38.92 15.36
N PRO A 393 -5.79 39.42 16.59
CA PRO A 393 -5.64 38.62 17.83
C PRO A 393 -6.40 37.30 17.83
N THR A 394 -7.49 37.22 17.05
CA THR A 394 -8.37 36.05 16.88
C THR A 394 -7.97 35.11 15.77
N ASP A 395 -7.02 35.48 14.91
CA ASP A 395 -6.46 34.60 13.88
C ASP A 395 -5.71 33.43 14.54
N TYR A 396 -5.53 32.35 13.77
CA TYR A 396 -4.91 31.14 14.30
C TYR A 396 -3.51 30.95 13.74
N VAL A 397 -2.59 30.52 14.61
CA VAL A 397 -1.22 30.14 14.27
C VAL A 397 -0.90 28.81 14.95
N GLN A 398 0.04 28.05 14.35
CA GLN A 398 0.54 26.79 14.89
C GLN A 398 2.03 26.62 14.58
N GLN A 399 2.74 25.88 15.40
CA GLN A 399 4.09 25.45 15.10
C GLN A 399 4.07 24.20 14.24
N PHE A 400 4.96 24.16 13.23
CA PHE A 400 5.24 23.01 12.41
C PHE A 400 6.75 22.75 12.36
N GLY A 401 7.12 21.47 12.53
CA GLY A 401 8.50 21.02 12.33
C GLY A 401 8.71 20.54 10.90
N SER A 402 9.84 20.90 10.32
CA SER A 402 10.26 20.36 9.03
C SER A 402 10.94 19.01 9.25
N TRP A 403 10.36 17.95 8.74
CA TRP A 403 10.91 16.60 8.83
C TRP A 403 11.45 16.16 7.48
N TRP A 404 12.66 15.63 7.49
CA TRP A 404 13.34 15.13 6.32
C TRP A 404 14.09 13.84 6.65
N VAL A 405 13.82 12.79 5.87
CA VAL A 405 14.41 11.47 6.02
C VAL A 405 14.71 10.89 4.65
N ASP A 406 15.96 10.50 4.41
CA ASP A 406 16.37 9.72 3.25
C ASP A 406 16.88 8.36 3.71
N LYS A 407 16.40 7.29 3.08
CA LYS A 407 16.85 5.91 3.29
C LYS A 407 17.39 5.34 1.98
N LYS A 408 18.69 5.08 1.92
CA LYS A 408 19.32 4.42 0.77
C LYS A 408 19.27 2.91 1.00
N LEU A 409 18.37 2.25 0.29
CA LEU A 409 18.04 0.84 0.46
C LEU A 409 18.76 -0.01 -0.57
N GLN A 410 19.28 -1.17 -0.14
CA GLN A 410 19.70 -2.25 -1.03
C GLN A 410 19.19 -3.58 -0.49
N ASN A 411 18.79 -4.48 -1.38
CA ASN A 411 18.38 -5.83 -1.03
C ASN A 411 18.80 -6.80 -2.12
N VAL A 412 19.33 -7.94 -1.72
CA VAL A 412 19.52 -9.13 -2.55
C VAL A 412 18.80 -10.27 -1.87
N SER A 413 17.94 -10.98 -2.57
CA SER A 413 17.24 -12.14 -2.04
C SER A 413 17.21 -13.29 -3.04
N ASN A 414 17.16 -14.51 -2.53
CA ASN A 414 16.96 -15.71 -3.31
C ASN A 414 16.14 -16.73 -2.54
N GLU A 415 15.19 -17.36 -3.21
CA GLU A 415 14.41 -18.48 -2.68
C GLU A 415 14.46 -19.64 -3.66
N ALA A 416 15.11 -20.73 -3.26
CA ALA A 416 15.23 -21.96 -4.02
C ALA A 416 14.39 -23.07 -3.40
N VAL A 417 13.54 -23.74 -4.20
CA VAL A 417 12.61 -24.77 -3.72
C VAL A 417 12.67 -25.99 -4.62
N VAL A 418 12.87 -27.15 -4.00
CA VAL A 418 12.65 -28.45 -4.63
C VAL A 418 11.25 -28.94 -4.27
N ASN A 419 10.45 -29.22 -5.27
CA ASN A 419 9.10 -29.75 -5.12
C ASN A 419 9.11 -31.23 -5.50
N ILE A 420 8.55 -32.06 -4.62
CA ILE A 420 8.50 -33.52 -4.78
C ILE A 420 7.05 -33.96 -4.68
N LYS A 421 6.47 -34.38 -5.82
CA LYS A 421 5.11 -34.93 -5.86
C LYS A 421 5.19 -36.45 -5.93
N THR A 422 4.71 -37.12 -4.89
CA THR A 422 4.72 -38.58 -4.80
C THR A 422 3.41 -39.10 -4.22
N GLY A 423 2.59 -39.76 -5.06
CA GLY A 423 1.27 -40.20 -4.67
C GLY A 423 0.40 -39.05 -4.14
N PRO A 424 -0.13 -39.15 -2.90
CA PRO A 424 -0.97 -38.11 -2.31
C PRO A 424 -0.21 -36.88 -1.77
N ASN A 425 1.13 -36.93 -1.73
CA ASN A 425 1.99 -35.90 -1.13
C ASN A 425 2.52 -34.91 -2.15
N THR A 426 2.61 -33.65 -1.75
CA THR A 426 3.42 -32.61 -2.43
C THR A 426 4.31 -31.98 -1.39
N LEU A 427 5.55 -32.46 -1.32
CA LEU A 427 6.58 -32.00 -0.40
C LEU A 427 7.39 -30.88 -1.04
N ASN A 428 7.64 -29.80 -0.30
CA ASN A 428 8.50 -28.69 -0.70
C ASN A 428 9.65 -28.58 0.31
N LEU A 429 10.87 -28.53 -0.21
CA LEU A 429 12.08 -28.28 0.55
C LEU A 429 12.68 -26.96 0.05
N GLY A 430 12.75 -25.96 0.89
CA GLY A 430 13.16 -24.62 0.49
C GLY A 430 14.31 -24.06 1.30
N TYR A 431 15.08 -23.21 0.64
CA TYR A 431 16.10 -22.37 1.25
C TYR A 431 15.84 -20.92 0.82
N TYR A 432 15.82 -20.02 1.79
CA TYR A 432 15.69 -18.58 1.57
C TYR A 432 16.93 -17.86 2.10
N PHE A 433 17.44 -16.95 1.30
CA PHE A 433 18.52 -16.03 1.64
C PHE A 433 18.08 -14.59 1.35
N SER A 434 18.41 -13.66 2.24
CA SER A 434 18.32 -12.23 1.95
C SER A 434 19.45 -11.49 2.67
N HIS A 435 20.02 -10.52 1.98
CA HIS A 435 20.91 -9.53 2.57
C HIS A 435 20.41 -8.15 2.19
N PHE A 436 20.09 -7.33 3.18
CA PHE A 436 19.57 -5.99 2.96
C PHE A 436 20.26 -4.95 3.84
N THR A 437 20.35 -3.73 3.31
CA THR A 437 20.99 -2.59 3.96
C THR A 437 20.12 -1.34 3.87
N SER A 438 20.25 -0.45 4.85
CA SER A 438 19.72 0.90 4.83
C SER A 438 20.79 1.86 5.34
N ASP A 439 21.16 2.85 4.52
CA ASP A 439 21.96 4.01 4.95
C ASP A 439 21.00 5.20 5.08
N ASP A 440 20.73 5.60 6.30
CA ASP A 440 19.70 6.58 6.61
C ASP A 440 20.27 7.92 7.03
N ALA A 441 19.59 8.97 6.63
CA ALA A 441 19.88 10.33 7.02
C ALA A 441 18.60 11.00 7.53
N TRP A 442 18.66 11.60 8.73
CA TRP A 442 17.50 12.12 9.45
C TRP A 442 17.71 13.54 9.89
N SER A 443 16.74 14.42 9.70
CA SER A 443 16.64 15.72 10.34
C SER A 443 15.17 16.01 10.66
N LEU A 444 14.83 16.05 11.95
CA LEU A 444 13.46 16.20 12.43
C LEU A 444 13.34 17.42 13.36
N GLY A 445 12.43 18.35 13.05
CA GLY A 445 12.14 19.54 13.86
C GLY A 445 12.33 20.84 13.11
N GLY A 446 13.03 21.82 13.69
CA GLY A 446 13.13 23.16 13.12
C GLY A 446 11.79 23.89 13.17
N ASN A 447 11.16 23.89 14.36
CA ASN A 447 9.80 24.38 14.55
C ASN A 447 9.65 25.83 14.16
N ARG A 448 8.68 26.12 13.30
CA ARG A 448 8.36 27.46 12.81
C ARG A 448 6.88 27.73 13.01
N TRP A 449 6.58 28.98 13.40
CA TRP A 449 5.20 29.44 13.49
C TRP A 449 4.66 29.80 12.11
N MET A 450 3.45 29.34 11.84
CA MET A 450 2.71 29.55 10.60
C MET A 450 1.28 29.96 10.90
N GLN A 451 0.71 30.82 10.04
CA GLN A 451 -0.72 31.07 10.03
C GLN A 451 -1.46 29.81 9.60
N VAL A 452 -2.50 29.42 10.32
CA VAL A 452 -3.39 28.32 9.97
C VAL A 452 -4.66 28.89 9.36
N GLY A 453 -4.96 28.52 8.13
CA GLY A 453 -5.94 29.20 7.31
C GLY A 453 -5.36 30.46 6.65
N GLY A 454 -6.17 31.32 6.09
CA GLY A 454 -5.70 32.55 5.43
C GLY A 454 -4.70 32.29 4.34
N SER A 455 -3.55 32.99 4.38
CA SER A 455 -2.45 32.80 3.41
C SER A 455 -1.59 31.54 3.72
N GLY A 456 -1.65 31.03 4.96
CA GLY A 456 -0.76 29.94 5.40
C GLY A 456 0.71 30.34 5.49
N ASP A 457 1.02 31.64 5.57
CA ASP A 457 2.37 32.18 5.59
C ASP A 457 3.06 31.95 6.95
N LEU A 458 4.39 32.00 6.95
CA LEU A 458 5.21 32.04 8.16
C LEU A 458 4.97 33.34 8.91
N VAL A 459 5.07 33.33 10.25
CA VAL A 459 4.86 34.51 11.09
C VAL A 459 6.09 34.87 11.93
N ASP A 460 6.17 36.14 12.32
CA ASP A 460 7.30 36.76 13.02
C ASP A 460 7.34 36.50 14.53
N LEU A 461 6.76 35.40 14.98
CA LEU A 461 6.89 34.93 16.37
C LEU A 461 8.27 34.31 16.63
N ASN A 462 8.64 34.19 17.91
CA ASN A 462 9.87 33.54 18.28
C ASN A 462 9.89 32.07 17.84
N ASN A 463 10.72 31.77 16.85
CA ASN A 463 10.90 30.41 16.36
C ASN A 463 11.90 29.68 17.27
N GLY A 464 11.57 28.43 17.60
CA GLY A 464 12.52 27.55 18.30
C GLY A 464 13.81 27.35 17.50
N ALA A 465 14.82 26.84 18.17
CA ALA A 465 16.06 26.42 17.51
C ALA A 465 15.77 25.37 16.43
N LEU A 466 16.64 25.26 15.43
CA LEU A 466 16.64 24.14 14.51
C LEU A 466 16.71 22.82 15.29
N SER A 467 16.15 21.75 14.73
CA SER A 467 16.07 20.45 15.39
C SER A 467 17.40 19.99 15.93
N ALA A 468 17.40 19.46 17.16
CA ALA A 468 18.50 18.70 17.70
C ALA A 468 18.57 17.26 17.17
N PHE A 469 17.51 16.73 16.55
CA PHE A 469 17.48 15.37 16.00
C PHE A 469 17.98 15.36 14.55
N ALA A 470 19.30 15.30 14.40
CA ALA A 470 19.98 15.22 13.11
C ALA A 470 21.03 14.10 13.17
N ILE A 471 20.67 12.93 12.67
CA ILE A 471 21.46 11.70 12.75
C ILE A 471 21.72 11.11 11.36
N SER A 472 22.76 10.29 11.28
CA SER A 472 22.94 9.30 10.20
C SER A 472 23.06 7.94 10.85
N ASP A 473 22.40 6.95 10.25
CA ASP A 473 22.55 5.57 10.68
C ASP A 473 22.76 4.63 9.49
N ARG A 474 23.30 3.46 9.78
CA ARG A 474 23.53 2.41 8.81
C ARG A 474 23.20 1.07 9.42
N GLY A 475 22.28 0.37 8.80
CA GLY A 475 21.92 -0.99 9.12
C GLY A 475 22.33 -1.96 8.00
N SER A 476 22.77 -3.17 8.38
CA SER A 476 22.83 -4.31 7.47
C SER A 476 22.27 -5.55 8.17
N ALA A 477 21.51 -6.36 7.44
CA ALA A 477 20.96 -7.60 7.96
C ALA A 477 21.11 -8.73 6.95
N THR A 478 21.37 -9.93 7.49
CA THR A 478 21.43 -11.17 6.71
C THR A 478 20.42 -12.15 7.28
N VAL A 479 19.55 -12.66 6.43
CA VAL A 479 18.56 -13.67 6.76
C VAL A 479 18.88 -14.95 6.00
N ASN A 480 18.97 -16.06 6.73
CA ASN A 480 19.03 -17.40 6.18
C ASN A 480 17.87 -18.20 6.74
N ALA A 481 17.18 -18.97 5.91
CA ALA A 481 16.13 -19.85 6.40
C ALA A 481 16.04 -21.13 5.57
N ILE A 482 15.74 -22.22 6.26
CA ILE A 482 15.36 -23.50 5.66
C ILE A 482 13.93 -23.81 6.06
N TYR A 483 13.19 -24.43 5.15
CA TYR A 483 11.83 -24.84 5.44
C TYR A 483 11.43 -26.11 4.71
N VAL A 484 10.47 -26.78 5.32
CA VAL A 484 9.77 -27.91 4.73
C VAL A 484 8.26 -27.69 4.86
N SER A 485 7.53 -27.94 3.78
CA SER A 485 6.08 -27.98 3.82
C SER A 485 5.55 -29.15 3.00
N ASP A 486 4.47 -29.75 3.44
CA ASP A 486 3.79 -30.84 2.76
C ASP A 486 2.30 -30.55 2.61
N SER A 487 1.76 -30.90 1.47
CA SER A 487 0.32 -30.98 1.20
C SER A 487 -0.03 -32.42 0.96
N PHE A 488 -0.71 -33.05 1.93
CA PHE A 488 -1.07 -34.44 1.94
C PHE A 488 -2.56 -34.63 1.70
N ASN A 489 -2.95 -35.22 0.58
CA ASN A 489 -4.33 -35.61 0.31
C ASN A 489 -4.64 -36.89 1.08
N ILE A 490 -5.26 -36.76 2.27
CA ILE A 490 -5.68 -37.90 3.11
C ILE A 490 -6.75 -38.72 2.35
N THR A 491 -7.65 -38.01 1.68
CA THR A 491 -8.64 -38.54 0.72
C THR A 491 -8.76 -37.55 -0.45
N ASP A 492 -9.55 -37.88 -1.48
CA ASP A 492 -9.85 -36.94 -2.57
C ASP A 492 -10.57 -35.66 -2.09
N ALA A 493 -11.21 -35.71 -0.92
CA ALA A 493 -11.96 -34.60 -0.34
C ALA A 493 -11.26 -33.93 0.84
N LEU A 494 -10.28 -34.57 1.48
CA LEU A 494 -9.64 -34.07 2.70
C LEU A 494 -8.12 -33.93 2.49
N ARG A 495 -7.61 -32.71 2.63
CA ARG A 495 -6.20 -32.39 2.53
C ARG A 495 -5.68 -31.79 3.82
N LEU A 496 -4.50 -32.24 4.24
CA LEU A 496 -3.68 -31.64 5.30
C LEU A 496 -2.54 -30.83 4.68
N ASP A 497 -2.41 -29.59 5.07
CA ASP A 497 -1.26 -28.74 4.74
C ASP A 497 -0.48 -28.43 6.02
N ALA A 498 0.78 -28.80 6.07
CA ALA A 498 1.65 -28.53 7.22
C ALA A 498 3.00 -28.00 6.76
N GLY A 499 3.64 -27.18 7.59
CA GLY A 499 4.98 -26.69 7.30
C GLY A 499 5.66 -26.06 8.49
N ILE A 500 6.96 -26.08 8.46
CA ILE A 500 7.86 -25.49 9.45
C ILE A 500 9.05 -24.84 8.76
N ARG A 501 9.48 -23.71 9.28
CA ARG A 501 10.65 -22.96 8.84
C ARG A 501 11.56 -22.73 10.05
N HIS A 502 12.87 -22.73 9.84
CA HIS A 502 13.83 -22.22 10.81
C HIS A 502 14.66 -21.13 10.15
N GLN A 503 14.73 -19.98 10.83
CA GLN A 503 15.34 -18.75 10.30
C GLN A 503 16.36 -18.21 11.28
N TRP A 504 17.51 -17.79 10.74
CA TRP A 504 18.55 -17.01 11.41
C TRP A 504 18.57 -15.61 10.82
N THR A 505 18.64 -14.61 11.69
CA THR A 505 18.73 -13.19 11.30
C THR A 505 19.84 -12.53 12.08
N ASP A 506 20.86 -12.03 11.38
CA ASP A 506 21.97 -11.27 11.94
C ASP A 506 21.86 -9.81 11.49
N ILE A 507 21.87 -8.89 12.44
CA ILE A 507 21.77 -7.43 12.23
C ILE A 507 23.03 -6.77 12.80
N ASP A 508 23.66 -5.90 11.97
CA ASP A 508 24.71 -4.98 12.38
C ASP A 508 24.22 -3.54 12.14
N PHE A 509 24.22 -2.72 13.19
CA PHE A 509 23.65 -1.38 13.16
C PHE A 509 24.57 -0.35 13.81
N HIS A 510 24.73 0.81 13.17
CA HIS A 510 25.55 1.94 13.63
C HIS A 510 24.77 3.23 13.48
N ILE A 511 24.90 4.13 14.48
CA ILE A 511 24.29 5.45 14.48
C ILE A 511 25.35 6.51 14.82
N THR A 512 25.23 7.68 14.17
CA THR A 512 26.07 8.85 14.45
C THR A 512 25.23 10.14 14.48
N GLY A 513 25.65 11.11 15.26
CA GLY A 513 24.93 12.36 15.48
C GLY A 513 24.29 12.44 16.87
N ASN A 514 23.77 13.60 17.26
CA ASN A 514 23.18 13.89 18.57
C ASN A 514 24.02 13.48 19.79
N GLY A 515 25.35 13.55 19.69
CA GLY A 515 26.24 13.07 20.77
C GLY A 515 26.40 11.56 20.82
N LEU A 516 25.81 10.83 19.87
CA LEU A 516 25.95 9.39 19.70
C LEU A 516 27.09 9.12 18.72
N PRO A 517 28.09 8.27 19.02
CA PRO A 517 28.27 7.06 18.28
C PRO A 517 27.81 5.86 19.11
N ASP A 518 26.90 5.06 18.58
CA ASP A 518 26.50 3.80 19.18
C ASP A 518 26.29 2.75 18.08
N SER A 519 26.42 1.48 18.47
CA SER A 519 26.26 0.37 17.56
C SER A 519 25.60 -0.82 18.28
N ALA A 520 24.93 -1.66 17.51
CA ALA A 520 24.41 -2.92 18.00
C ALA A 520 24.64 -4.05 17.01
N LYS A 521 25.00 -5.24 17.55
CA LYS A 521 24.96 -6.51 16.80
C LYS A 521 23.93 -7.40 17.46
N ILE A 522 22.98 -7.87 16.66
CA ILE A 522 21.85 -8.64 17.12
C ILE A 522 21.73 -9.90 16.26
N SER A 523 21.79 -11.07 16.89
CA SER A 523 21.45 -12.34 16.25
C SER A 523 20.14 -12.85 16.81
N ARG A 524 19.24 -13.30 15.95
CA ARG A 524 17.92 -13.83 16.31
C ARG A 524 17.61 -15.09 15.52
N GLU A 525 16.89 -15.98 16.18
CA GLU A 525 16.35 -17.19 15.58
C GLU A 525 14.83 -17.20 15.73
N ALA A 526 14.15 -17.74 14.72
CA ALA A 526 12.72 -17.92 14.75
C ALA A 526 12.32 -19.21 14.06
N THR A 527 11.29 -19.85 14.60
CA THR A 527 10.75 -21.09 14.02
C THR A 527 9.25 -20.97 13.80
N PRO A 528 8.82 -20.27 12.72
CA PRO A 528 7.44 -20.23 12.31
C PRO A 528 6.97 -21.59 11.79
N TRP A 529 5.67 -21.87 12.00
CA TRP A 529 5.03 -23.09 11.56
C TRP A 529 3.56 -22.87 11.24
N THR A 530 2.98 -23.75 10.44
CA THR A 530 1.56 -23.75 10.11
C THR A 530 1.02 -25.17 9.93
N VAL A 531 -0.22 -25.39 10.34
CA VAL A 531 -0.97 -26.64 10.08
C VAL A 531 -2.40 -26.26 9.72
N GLY A 532 -2.90 -26.81 8.65
CA GLY A 532 -4.27 -26.58 8.17
C GLY A 532 -4.91 -27.81 7.56
N LEU A 533 -6.21 -27.88 7.68
CA LEU A 533 -7.05 -28.88 7.04
C LEU A 533 -7.97 -28.20 6.04
N ASN A 534 -8.13 -28.77 4.86
CA ASN A 534 -9.10 -28.34 3.86
C ASN A 534 -9.99 -29.54 3.48
N TYR A 535 -11.32 -29.37 3.61
CA TYR A 535 -12.31 -30.39 3.28
C TYR A 535 -13.19 -29.88 2.14
N ARG A 536 -13.10 -30.54 0.99
CA ARG A 536 -13.98 -30.34 -0.17
C ARG A 536 -15.30 -31.08 0.05
N ALA A 537 -16.29 -30.34 0.58
CA ALA A 537 -17.62 -30.93 0.83
C ALA A 537 -18.37 -31.21 -0.47
N THR A 538 -18.21 -30.36 -1.49
CA THR A 538 -18.70 -30.54 -2.86
C THR A 538 -17.70 -29.97 -3.87
N ARG A 539 -17.98 -30.12 -5.17
CA ARG A 539 -17.12 -29.48 -6.21
C ARG A 539 -17.06 -27.97 -6.11
N ASN A 540 -18.03 -27.35 -5.44
CA ASN A 540 -18.22 -25.90 -5.37
C ASN A 540 -18.10 -25.34 -3.95
N PHE A 541 -17.84 -26.18 -2.94
CA PHE A 541 -17.89 -25.78 -1.53
C PHE A 541 -16.80 -26.45 -0.71
N ASP A 542 -15.90 -25.65 -0.17
CA ASP A 542 -14.80 -26.08 0.68
C ASP A 542 -14.92 -25.48 2.08
N VAL A 543 -14.48 -26.25 3.08
CA VAL A 543 -14.36 -25.83 4.49
C VAL A 543 -12.92 -26.01 4.92
N TYR A 544 -12.37 -25.04 5.62
CA TYR A 544 -11.00 -25.14 6.11
C TYR A 544 -10.84 -24.66 7.55
N ALA A 545 -9.79 -25.14 8.21
CA ALA A 545 -9.31 -24.63 9.48
C ALA A 545 -7.79 -24.66 9.50
N ARG A 546 -7.17 -23.65 10.13
CA ARG A 546 -5.72 -23.50 10.18
C ARG A 546 -5.25 -22.90 11.51
N VAL A 547 -4.10 -23.32 11.96
CA VAL A 547 -3.34 -22.71 13.06
C VAL A 547 -1.94 -22.41 12.55
N SER A 548 -1.47 -21.21 12.83
CA SER A 548 -0.10 -20.81 12.45
C SER A 548 0.56 -19.99 13.56
N GLN A 549 1.89 -20.00 13.57
CA GLN A 549 2.71 -19.13 14.39
C GLN A 549 3.81 -18.54 13.52
N GLY A 550 3.83 -17.21 13.45
CA GLY A 550 4.85 -16.44 12.76
C GLY A 550 5.61 -15.52 13.71
N TYR A 551 6.68 -14.94 13.21
CA TYR A 551 7.52 -13.99 13.94
C TYR A 551 7.81 -12.79 13.04
N HIS A 552 7.80 -11.60 13.64
CA HIS A 552 8.32 -10.39 12.99
C HIS A 552 9.80 -10.25 13.36
N SER A 553 10.64 -10.11 12.34
CA SER A 553 12.06 -9.77 12.54
C SER A 553 12.18 -8.26 12.80
N PRO A 554 13.03 -7.83 13.76
CA PRO A 554 13.21 -6.41 14.05
C PRO A 554 13.73 -5.65 12.81
N SER A 555 13.21 -4.46 12.61
CA SER A 555 13.71 -3.49 11.63
C SER A 555 14.93 -2.74 12.19
N PHE A 556 15.67 -2.03 11.33
CA PHE A 556 16.76 -1.15 11.80
C PHE A 556 16.24 -0.04 12.70
N ASP A 557 15.04 0.45 12.46
CA ASP A 557 14.40 1.49 13.27
C ASP A 557 14.00 0.98 14.66
N ASP A 558 13.62 -0.31 14.78
CA ASP A 558 13.43 -0.95 16.09
C ASP A 558 14.74 -1.03 16.86
N VAL A 559 15.83 -1.36 16.19
CA VAL A 559 17.17 -1.40 16.80
C VAL A 559 17.61 -0.01 17.23
N ARG A 560 17.46 1.02 16.37
CA ARG A 560 17.79 2.41 16.69
C ARG A 560 17.06 2.89 17.94
N SER A 561 15.78 2.58 18.08
CA SER A 561 14.97 3.01 19.21
C SER A 561 15.46 2.46 20.56
N GLN A 562 16.25 1.37 20.55
CA GLN A 562 16.84 0.76 21.74
C GLN A 562 18.23 1.32 22.06
N LEU A 563 18.88 2.02 21.13
CA LEU A 563 20.19 2.62 21.34
C LEU A 563 20.06 3.93 22.12
N GLY A 564 20.96 4.15 23.06
CA GLY A 564 20.90 5.30 23.95
C GLY A 564 19.86 5.18 25.07
N ASN A 565 19.09 4.10 25.12
CA ASN A 565 18.16 3.85 26.22
C ASN A 565 18.91 3.18 27.38
N THR A 566 18.90 3.80 28.56
CA THR A 566 19.56 3.29 29.79
C THR A 566 18.75 2.17 30.48
N GLY A 567 17.55 1.88 30.01
CA GLY A 567 16.66 0.85 30.51
C GLY A 567 17.00 -0.57 29.97
N PRO A 568 16.28 -1.59 30.43
CA PRO A 568 16.42 -2.93 29.87
C PRO A 568 16.11 -2.93 28.37
N ARG A 569 16.97 -3.55 27.55
CA ARG A 569 16.69 -3.74 26.13
C ARG A 569 15.48 -4.66 25.96
N LEU A 570 14.50 -4.22 25.16
CA LEU A 570 13.30 -4.98 24.89
C LEU A 570 13.61 -6.15 23.93
N ASP A 571 12.93 -7.29 24.13
CA ASP A 571 12.96 -8.36 23.12
C ASP A 571 12.18 -7.89 21.88
N LEU A 572 12.88 -7.77 20.75
CA LEU A 572 12.33 -7.31 19.49
C LEU A 572 11.69 -8.43 18.65
N ASN A 573 11.62 -9.66 19.16
CA ASN A 573 10.96 -10.78 18.50
C ASN A 573 9.45 -10.78 18.80
N TRP A 574 8.68 -10.22 17.92
CA TRP A 574 7.23 -10.27 18.04
C TRP A 574 6.72 -11.61 17.53
N LYS A 575 5.89 -12.26 18.32
CA LYS A 575 5.24 -13.51 17.97
C LYS A 575 3.78 -13.28 17.64
N VAL A 576 3.34 -13.76 16.49
CA VAL A 576 1.94 -13.78 16.08
C VAL A 576 1.45 -15.22 16.03
N ARG A 577 0.43 -15.55 16.81
CA ARG A 577 -0.27 -16.83 16.73
C ARG A 577 -1.67 -16.59 16.19
N SER A 578 -1.99 -17.27 15.09
CA SER A 578 -3.23 -17.12 14.35
C SER A 578 -4.01 -18.44 14.33
N TYR A 579 -5.32 -18.34 14.57
CA TYR A 579 -6.29 -19.42 14.40
C TYR A 579 -7.32 -18.91 13.41
N GLU A 580 -7.56 -19.63 12.34
CA GLU A 580 -8.56 -19.28 11.35
C GLU A 580 -9.36 -20.49 10.89
N GLY A 581 -10.60 -20.27 10.51
CA GLY A 581 -11.46 -21.26 9.88
C GLY A 581 -12.49 -20.58 9.01
N GLY A 582 -12.83 -21.21 7.91
CA GLY A 582 -13.72 -20.58 6.97
C GLY A 582 -14.36 -21.53 5.99
N VAL A 583 -15.25 -20.97 5.20
CA VAL A 583 -15.94 -21.63 4.11
C VAL A 583 -15.74 -20.86 2.82
N LYS A 584 -15.66 -21.58 1.71
CA LYS A 584 -15.52 -21.02 0.36
C LYS A 584 -16.52 -21.65 -0.58
N TYR A 585 -17.09 -20.82 -1.44
CA TYR A 585 -18.03 -21.26 -2.46
C TYR A 585 -17.69 -20.66 -3.81
N ARG A 586 -17.82 -21.44 -4.87
CA ARG A 586 -17.71 -20.98 -6.27
C ARG A 586 -18.73 -21.71 -7.13
N GLY A 587 -19.60 -20.99 -7.81
CA GLY A 587 -20.58 -21.56 -8.75
C GLY A 587 -21.56 -20.53 -9.28
N GLY A 588 -22.03 -20.73 -10.52
CA GLY A 588 -23.02 -19.86 -11.13
C GLY A 588 -22.60 -18.39 -11.30
N GLY A 589 -21.30 -18.12 -11.49
CA GLY A 589 -20.75 -16.75 -11.56
C GLY A 589 -20.58 -16.07 -10.21
N PHE A 590 -20.87 -16.77 -9.10
CA PHE A 590 -20.72 -16.30 -7.73
C PHE A 590 -19.51 -16.96 -7.05
N GLU A 591 -18.66 -16.15 -6.44
CA GLU A 591 -17.58 -16.58 -5.54
C GLU A 591 -17.77 -15.92 -4.19
N ALA A 592 -17.57 -16.67 -3.11
CA ALA A 592 -17.61 -16.12 -1.77
C ALA A 592 -16.67 -16.88 -0.82
N ALA A 593 -16.10 -16.16 0.12
CA ALA A 593 -15.36 -16.70 1.25
C ALA A 593 -15.80 -16.01 2.54
N VAL A 594 -15.98 -16.79 3.61
CA VAL A 594 -16.19 -16.29 4.96
C VAL A 594 -15.15 -16.92 5.86
N THR A 595 -14.36 -16.08 6.56
CA THR A 595 -13.28 -16.52 7.43
C THR A 595 -13.45 -15.94 8.82
N GLY A 596 -13.60 -16.78 9.84
CA GLY A 596 -13.47 -16.38 11.23
C GLY A 596 -12.00 -16.49 11.65
N PHE A 597 -11.48 -15.52 12.42
CA PHE A 597 -10.10 -15.52 12.87
C PHE A 597 -9.94 -15.06 14.33
N TYR A 598 -8.87 -15.52 14.95
CA TYR A 598 -8.38 -15.06 16.24
C TYR A 598 -6.86 -14.97 16.19
N ASP A 599 -6.33 -13.77 16.34
CA ASP A 599 -4.90 -13.48 16.34
C ASP A 599 -4.45 -12.98 17.70
N LYS A 600 -3.31 -13.51 18.18
CA LYS A 600 -2.64 -13.06 19.38
C LYS A 600 -1.22 -12.62 19.06
N VAL A 601 -0.90 -11.37 19.38
CA VAL A 601 0.43 -10.79 19.23
C VAL A 601 1.06 -10.63 20.62
N VAL A 602 2.32 -11.05 20.74
CA VAL A 602 3.10 -10.95 21.98
C VAL A 602 4.44 -10.31 21.67
N GLY A 603 4.87 -9.37 22.50
CA GLY A 603 6.20 -8.75 22.41
C GLY A 603 6.28 -7.59 21.43
N ALA A 604 5.14 -7.10 20.89
CA ALA A 604 5.14 -5.93 20.03
C ALA A 604 5.70 -4.70 20.75
N VAL A 605 6.55 -3.94 20.08
CA VAL A 605 7.11 -2.70 20.60
C VAL A 605 6.52 -1.53 19.82
N TYR A 606 5.88 -0.60 20.52
CA TYR A 606 5.48 0.65 19.95
C TYR A 606 6.61 1.66 20.05
N ASN A 607 7.08 2.10 18.90
CA ASN A 607 8.07 3.16 18.78
C ASN A 607 7.42 4.38 18.15
N ASP A 608 7.44 5.52 18.84
CA ASP A 608 7.11 6.80 18.21
C ASP A 608 8.11 7.86 18.64
N VAL A 609 8.29 8.89 17.82
CA VAL A 609 9.25 9.95 18.10
C VAL A 609 8.84 10.70 19.36
N GLY A 610 9.77 10.78 20.31
CA GLY A 610 9.58 11.47 21.58
C GLY A 610 8.84 10.69 22.67
N VAL A 611 8.51 9.41 22.42
CA VAL A 611 7.87 8.52 23.41
C VAL A 611 8.80 7.34 23.69
N PRO A 612 9.04 6.97 24.95
CA PRO A 612 9.78 5.75 25.28
C PRO A 612 9.12 4.51 24.65
N PRO A 613 9.89 3.55 24.12
CA PRO A 613 9.34 2.33 23.56
C PRO A 613 8.43 1.61 24.57
N GLN A 614 7.24 1.22 24.12
CA GLN A 614 6.24 0.52 24.93
C GLN A 614 6.06 -0.91 24.39
N ILE A 615 6.05 -1.90 25.28
CA ILE A 615 5.67 -3.26 24.90
C ILE A 615 4.14 -3.36 24.93
N ALA A 616 3.55 -3.68 23.80
CA ALA A 616 2.12 -3.91 23.69
C ALA A 616 1.83 -5.15 22.85
N GLY A 617 1.20 -6.15 23.46
CA GLY A 617 0.54 -7.22 22.73
C GLY A 617 -0.84 -6.82 22.24
N SER A 618 -1.46 -7.68 21.47
CA SER A 618 -2.87 -7.55 21.12
C SER A 618 -3.56 -8.91 21.00
N LYS A 619 -4.88 -8.87 21.15
CA LYS A 619 -5.80 -9.98 20.87
C LYS A 619 -6.88 -9.44 19.95
N THR A 620 -6.98 -10.02 18.77
CA THR A 620 -8.00 -9.65 17.79
C THR A 620 -8.83 -10.86 17.43
N LYS A 621 -10.14 -10.72 17.43
CA LYS A 621 -11.09 -11.68 16.88
C LYS A 621 -11.96 -11.00 15.84
N GLY A 622 -12.26 -11.68 14.75
CA GLY A 622 -13.05 -11.10 13.69
C GLY A 622 -13.60 -12.10 12.70
N ILE A 623 -14.42 -11.57 11.79
CA ILE A 623 -14.98 -12.30 10.66
C ILE A 623 -14.72 -11.45 9.41
N GLU A 624 -14.13 -12.09 8.41
CA GLU A 624 -13.87 -11.54 7.07
C GLU A 624 -14.87 -12.12 6.08
N PHE A 625 -15.34 -11.28 5.15
CA PHE A 625 -16.17 -11.64 4.02
C PHE A 625 -15.50 -11.15 2.74
N ASP A 626 -15.42 -11.99 1.73
CA ASP A 626 -14.97 -11.67 0.38
C ASP A 626 -15.99 -12.29 -0.60
N ALA A 627 -16.56 -11.50 -1.51
CA ALA A 627 -17.50 -12.01 -2.47
C ALA A 627 -17.45 -11.25 -3.79
N SER A 628 -17.64 -11.97 -4.90
CA SER A 628 -17.84 -11.40 -6.23
C SER A 628 -18.93 -12.14 -6.97
N TYR A 629 -19.59 -11.43 -7.87
CA TYR A 629 -20.63 -12.00 -8.74
C TYR A 629 -20.56 -11.39 -10.13
N HIS A 630 -20.71 -12.22 -11.13
CA HIS A 630 -20.82 -11.81 -12.52
C HIS A 630 -21.93 -12.62 -13.20
N SER A 631 -22.97 -11.93 -13.67
CA SER A 631 -24.09 -12.57 -14.37
C SER A 631 -24.02 -12.38 -15.88
N ALA A 632 -24.63 -13.30 -16.63
CA ALA A 632 -24.81 -13.15 -18.06
C ALA A 632 -25.69 -11.94 -18.45
N SER A 633 -26.53 -11.43 -17.54
CA SER A 633 -27.35 -10.24 -17.74
C SER A 633 -26.58 -8.93 -17.63
N GLY A 634 -25.26 -8.99 -17.30
CA GLY A 634 -24.40 -7.82 -17.13
C GLY A 634 -24.38 -7.24 -15.72
N PHE A 635 -25.22 -7.72 -14.81
CA PHE A 635 -25.11 -7.32 -13.40
C PHE A 635 -23.96 -8.06 -12.72
N GLY A 636 -23.18 -7.33 -11.91
CA GLY A 636 -22.11 -7.90 -11.12
C GLY A 636 -21.87 -7.09 -9.85
N PHE A 637 -21.02 -7.62 -8.97
CA PHE A 637 -20.45 -6.87 -7.85
C PHE A 637 -19.14 -7.48 -7.37
N ILE A 638 -18.33 -6.66 -6.72
CA ILE A 638 -17.19 -7.07 -5.92
C ILE A 638 -17.39 -6.45 -4.54
N GLY A 639 -17.19 -7.24 -3.47
CA GLY A 639 -17.36 -6.72 -2.12
C GLY A 639 -16.52 -7.45 -1.10
N ASN A 640 -16.04 -6.71 -0.11
CA ASN A 640 -15.41 -7.27 1.06
C ASN A 640 -15.90 -6.55 2.33
N ALA A 641 -15.83 -7.26 3.45
CA ALA A 641 -16.11 -6.69 4.74
C ALA A 641 -15.29 -7.38 5.83
N VAL A 642 -15.00 -6.67 6.89
CA VAL A 642 -14.48 -7.23 8.14
C VAL A 642 -15.23 -6.64 9.32
N LEU A 643 -15.54 -7.49 10.29
CA LEU A 643 -16.02 -7.13 11.62
C LEU A 643 -14.97 -7.61 12.60
N GLU A 644 -14.35 -6.72 13.37
CA GLU A 644 -13.26 -7.11 14.27
C GLU A 644 -13.31 -6.41 15.63
N ASP A 645 -12.85 -7.13 16.65
CA ASP A 645 -12.67 -6.65 18.02
C ASP A 645 -11.20 -6.82 18.40
N ALA A 646 -10.39 -5.81 18.05
CA ALA A 646 -8.98 -5.74 18.38
C ALA A 646 -8.79 -5.04 19.72
N LYS A 647 -8.05 -5.67 20.63
CA LYS A 647 -7.76 -5.15 21.97
C LYS A 647 -6.29 -5.27 22.29
N THR A 648 -5.78 -4.31 23.05
CA THR A 648 -4.43 -4.40 23.64
C THR A 648 -4.39 -5.52 24.68
N ASP A 649 -3.24 -6.20 24.77
CA ASP A 649 -2.91 -7.25 25.76
C ASP A 649 -1.63 -6.83 26.46
N THR A 650 -1.75 -5.93 27.43
CA THR A 650 -0.63 -5.26 28.11
C THR A 650 -0.78 -5.32 29.62
N PRO A 651 -0.79 -6.51 30.24
CA PRO A 651 -1.09 -6.68 31.66
C PRO A 651 -0.12 -5.90 32.58
N ASN A 652 1.05 -5.54 32.08
CA ASN A 652 2.04 -4.74 32.81
C ASN A 652 1.77 -3.22 32.72
N ILE A 653 0.81 -2.78 31.91
CA ILE A 653 0.42 -1.38 31.73
C ILE A 653 -1.12 -1.30 31.87
N PRO A 654 -1.64 -1.28 33.11
CA PRO A 654 -3.09 -1.38 33.36
C PRO A 654 -3.93 -0.33 32.65
N ASP A 655 -3.41 0.87 32.44
CA ASP A 655 -4.12 1.97 31.77
C ASP A 655 -4.43 1.67 30.29
N PHE A 656 -3.70 0.76 29.65
CA PHE A 656 -3.87 0.38 28.26
C PHE A 656 -4.42 -1.03 28.09
N ASP A 657 -4.42 -1.85 29.14
CA ASP A 657 -4.83 -3.26 29.04
C ASP A 657 -6.33 -3.39 28.72
N GLY A 658 -6.66 -4.26 27.76
CA GLY A 658 -8.02 -4.52 27.32
C GLY A 658 -8.70 -3.36 26.57
N LYS A 659 -8.01 -2.24 26.33
CA LYS A 659 -8.50 -1.13 25.51
C LYS A 659 -8.61 -1.55 24.04
N LYS A 660 -9.38 -0.81 23.23
CA LYS A 660 -9.40 -1.01 21.77
C LYS A 660 -8.01 -0.73 21.20
N ALA A 661 -7.57 -1.58 20.31
CA ALA A 661 -6.31 -1.36 19.59
C ALA A 661 -6.38 -0.02 18.84
N GLN A 662 -5.29 0.73 18.92
CA GLN A 662 -5.19 2.07 18.35
C GLN A 662 -5.43 2.04 16.84
N ARG A 663 -6.27 2.94 16.35
CA ARG A 663 -6.58 3.21 14.94
C ARG A 663 -7.27 2.05 14.18
N ILE A 664 -7.60 0.94 14.83
CA ILE A 664 -8.28 -0.20 14.23
C ILE A 664 -9.80 0.02 14.25
N PRO A 665 -10.46 0.06 13.06
CA PRO A 665 -11.91 0.21 12.99
C PRO A 665 -12.63 -1.07 13.41
N SER A 666 -13.77 -0.95 14.07
CA SER A 666 -14.59 -2.10 14.49
C SER A 666 -15.26 -2.83 13.33
N TYR A 667 -15.39 -2.17 12.20
CA TYR A 667 -15.84 -2.75 10.92
C TYR A 667 -15.30 -1.94 9.74
N GLN A 668 -15.15 -2.63 8.62
CA GLN A 668 -14.90 -2.07 7.30
C GLN A 668 -15.80 -2.78 6.31
N VAL A 669 -16.41 -2.03 5.42
CA VAL A 669 -17.25 -2.58 4.33
C VAL A 669 -16.87 -1.85 3.05
N ARG A 670 -16.61 -2.59 2.00
CA ARG A 670 -16.42 -2.07 0.64
C ARG A 670 -17.30 -2.88 -0.30
N PHE A 671 -18.18 -2.23 -1.03
CA PHE A 671 -19.12 -2.88 -1.95
C PHE A 671 -19.19 -2.10 -3.25
N THR A 672 -18.90 -2.78 -4.35
CA THR A 672 -18.82 -2.19 -5.70
C THR A 672 -19.78 -2.94 -6.63
N PRO A 673 -21.09 -2.60 -6.70
CA PRO A 673 -21.99 -3.07 -7.72
C PRO A 673 -21.58 -2.53 -9.10
N THR A 674 -21.81 -3.36 -10.12
CA THR A 674 -21.55 -3.04 -11.52
C THR A 674 -22.72 -3.44 -12.39
N TYR A 675 -22.95 -2.71 -13.47
CA TYR A 675 -23.87 -3.11 -14.53
C TYR A 675 -23.24 -2.84 -15.89
N THR A 676 -23.01 -3.89 -16.66
CA THR A 676 -22.45 -3.82 -18.00
C THR A 676 -23.52 -4.07 -19.05
N ALA A 677 -23.88 -3.05 -19.80
CA ALA A 677 -24.77 -3.13 -20.95
C ALA A 677 -23.94 -3.37 -22.23
N ARG A 678 -24.16 -4.49 -22.90
CA ARG A 678 -23.58 -4.77 -24.21
C ARG A 678 -24.40 -4.04 -25.26
N VAL A 679 -23.82 -3.03 -25.91
CA VAL A 679 -24.49 -2.20 -26.94
C VAL A 679 -24.35 -2.84 -28.32
N SER A 680 -23.21 -3.47 -28.57
CA SER A 680 -22.92 -4.27 -29.78
C SER A 680 -21.83 -5.28 -29.48
N ASP A 681 -21.46 -6.13 -30.44
CA ASP A 681 -20.37 -7.11 -30.29
C ASP A 681 -19.00 -6.46 -29.95
N LYS A 682 -18.82 -5.19 -30.26
CA LYS A 682 -17.58 -4.45 -30.02
C LYS A 682 -17.75 -3.28 -29.06
N SER A 683 -18.92 -3.10 -28.46
CA SER A 683 -19.21 -1.92 -27.64
C SER A 683 -19.98 -2.31 -26.39
N GLU A 684 -19.50 -1.86 -25.25
CA GLU A 684 -20.13 -2.07 -23.94
C GLU A 684 -20.02 -0.81 -23.08
N ILE A 685 -20.98 -0.62 -22.20
CA ILE A 685 -20.99 0.46 -21.21
C ILE A 685 -21.16 -0.20 -19.83
N THR A 686 -20.22 0.08 -18.93
CA THR A 686 -20.26 -0.36 -17.55
C THR A 686 -20.51 0.84 -16.63
N LEU A 687 -21.57 0.79 -15.86
CA LEU A 687 -21.81 1.67 -14.71
C LEU A 687 -21.33 0.95 -13.45
N TYR A 688 -20.68 1.67 -12.55
CA TYR A 688 -20.26 1.14 -11.27
C TYR A 688 -20.35 2.19 -10.17
N GLY A 689 -20.52 1.73 -8.93
CA GLY A 689 -20.47 2.58 -7.77
C GLY A 689 -19.73 1.83 -6.66
N THR A 690 -18.99 2.55 -5.79
CA THR A 690 -18.34 1.96 -4.64
C THR A 690 -18.82 2.65 -3.38
N TYR A 691 -19.42 1.89 -2.49
CA TYR A 691 -19.73 2.31 -1.13
C TYR A 691 -18.63 1.77 -0.20
N GLU A 692 -18.01 2.66 0.58
CA GLU A 692 -17.03 2.31 1.61
C GLU A 692 -17.48 2.86 2.94
N ALA A 693 -17.55 2.01 3.99
CA ALA A 693 -17.93 2.40 5.34
C ALA A 693 -16.90 1.90 6.35
N ILE A 694 -16.45 2.82 7.21
CA ILE A 694 -15.40 2.59 8.20
C ILE A 694 -15.97 2.87 9.59
N GLY A 695 -15.81 1.92 10.50
CA GLY A 695 -16.28 1.98 11.87
C GLY A 695 -15.52 3.00 12.72
N LYS A 696 -16.08 3.32 13.87
CA LYS A 696 -15.40 4.13 14.89
C LYS A 696 -14.13 3.44 15.39
N ARG A 697 -13.14 4.25 15.78
CA ARG A 697 -11.86 3.83 16.34
C ARG A 697 -11.28 4.92 17.23
N TYR A 698 -10.15 4.64 17.86
CA TYR A 698 -9.47 5.63 18.72
C TYR A 698 -8.09 5.95 18.14
N SER A 699 -7.69 7.22 18.24
CA SER A 699 -6.37 7.68 17.79
C SER A 699 -5.26 7.26 18.75
N ASP A 700 -5.57 7.12 20.04
CA ASP A 700 -4.65 6.89 21.15
C ASP A 700 -4.87 5.54 21.85
N LEU A 701 -3.83 5.03 22.51
CA LEU A 701 -3.87 3.76 23.27
C LEU A 701 -4.83 3.80 24.47
N ALA A 702 -4.98 4.97 25.11
CA ALA A 702 -5.86 5.14 26.26
C ALA A 702 -7.34 5.18 25.89
N ASN A 703 -7.67 5.23 24.59
CA ASN A 703 -9.02 5.35 24.04
C ASN A 703 -9.76 6.65 24.49
N THR A 704 -9.04 7.73 24.62
CA THR A 704 -9.60 9.05 24.96
C THR A 704 -9.95 9.88 23.73
N GLN A 705 -9.30 9.62 22.58
CA GLN A 705 -9.42 10.37 21.33
C GLN A 705 -10.22 9.56 20.29
N LEU A 706 -11.52 9.81 20.22
CA LEU A 706 -12.41 9.11 19.28
C LEU A 706 -12.27 9.64 17.85
N LEU A 707 -12.02 8.74 16.90
CA LEU A 707 -12.18 8.94 15.47
C LEU A 707 -13.56 8.41 15.05
N PRO A 708 -14.50 9.27 14.64
CA PRO A 708 -15.86 8.85 14.29
C PRO A 708 -15.91 7.90 13.09
N ALA A 709 -16.98 7.11 13.02
CA ALA A 709 -17.30 6.35 11.81
C ALA A 709 -17.61 7.29 10.65
N TYR A 710 -17.32 6.86 9.43
CA TYR A 710 -17.66 7.58 8.22
C TYR A 710 -17.95 6.63 7.05
N ALA A 711 -18.60 7.18 6.03
CA ALA A 711 -18.78 6.47 4.75
C ALA A 711 -18.50 7.40 3.57
N THR A 712 -18.09 6.80 2.45
CA THR A 712 -17.90 7.48 1.17
C THR A 712 -18.66 6.77 0.07
N LEU A 713 -19.05 7.52 -0.95
CA LEU A 713 -19.63 6.99 -2.19
C LEU A 713 -18.77 7.47 -3.35
N SER A 714 -18.30 6.54 -4.17
CA SER A 714 -17.63 6.80 -5.44
C SER A 714 -18.46 6.17 -6.56
N ALA A 715 -18.42 6.71 -7.76
CA ALA A 715 -19.11 6.13 -8.90
C ALA A 715 -18.39 6.48 -10.21
N GLY A 716 -18.65 5.69 -11.25
CA GLY A 716 -18.08 5.93 -12.56
C GLY A 716 -18.83 5.24 -13.70
N LEU A 717 -18.46 5.68 -14.90
CA LEU A 717 -18.90 5.12 -16.15
C LEU A 717 -17.67 4.73 -16.97
N ARG A 718 -17.74 3.57 -17.61
CA ARG A 718 -16.72 3.01 -18.49
C ARG A 718 -17.40 2.65 -19.82
N ALA A 719 -16.93 3.20 -20.91
CA ALA A 719 -17.41 2.90 -22.24
C ALA A 719 -16.29 2.32 -23.09
N LYS A 720 -16.50 1.11 -23.62
CA LYS A 720 -15.59 0.43 -24.53
C LYS A 720 -16.19 0.38 -25.93
N VAL A 721 -15.42 0.79 -26.91
CA VAL A 721 -15.79 0.76 -28.33
C VAL A 721 -14.60 0.26 -29.15
N GLY A 722 -14.65 -0.99 -29.60
CA GLY A 722 -13.51 -1.65 -30.21
C GLY A 722 -12.32 -1.71 -29.24
N GLY A 723 -11.17 -1.19 -29.65
CA GLY A 723 -9.98 -1.07 -28.81
C GLY A 723 -9.98 0.14 -27.87
N TYR A 724 -10.90 1.10 -28.04
CA TYR A 724 -10.96 2.31 -27.22
C TYR A 724 -11.73 2.09 -25.93
N MET A 725 -11.28 2.72 -24.86
CA MET A 725 -11.96 2.76 -23.57
C MET A 725 -11.94 4.20 -23.04
N LEU A 726 -13.12 4.71 -22.70
CA LEU A 726 -13.31 5.96 -21.95
C LEU A 726 -13.78 5.60 -20.54
N GLN A 727 -13.18 6.19 -19.52
CA GLN A 727 -13.65 6.06 -18.13
C GLN A 727 -13.78 7.46 -17.51
N ILE A 728 -14.92 7.70 -16.85
CA ILE A 728 -15.15 8.87 -16.01
C ILE A 728 -15.39 8.34 -14.59
N ALA A 729 -14.61 8.81 -13.63
CA ALA A 729 -14.70 8.37 -12.24
C ALA A 729 -14.81 9.57 -11.31
N GLY A 730 -15.66 9.48 -10.30
CA GLY A 730 -15.78 10.45 -9.22
C GLY A 730 -15.60 9.77 -7.86
N ASP A 731 -14.69 10.31 -7.08
CA ASP A 731 -14.38 9.80 -5.74
C ASP A 731 -14.99 10.67 -4.67
N ASN A 732 -15.41 10.04 -3.55
CA ASN A 732 -16.01 10.73 -2.41
C ASN A 732 -17.08 11.75 -2.83
N LEU A 733 -18.04 11.32 -3.66
CA LEU A 733 -19.08 12.17 -4.25
C LEU A 733 -19.93 12.89 -3.20
N THR A 734 -20.06 12.30 -2.01
CA THR A 734 -20.77 12.89 -0.87
C THR A 734 -19.96 13.96 -0.15
N ASN A 735 -18.70 14.16 -0.54
CA ASN A 735 -17.74 15.05 0.12
C ASN A 735 -17.63 14.79 1.64
N SER A 736 -17.62 13.51 2.03
CA SER A 736 -17.44 13.10 3.42
C SER A 736 -16.09 13.57 3.96
N HIS A 737 -16.05 14.04 5.21
CA HIS A 737 -14.84 14.51 5.90
C HIS A 737 -14.38 13.51 6.97
N GLY A 738 -14.44 12.21 6.68
CA GLY A 738 -13.97 11.16 7.57
C GLY A 738 -12.53 11.38 8.02
N LEU A 739 -12.21 10.99 9.26
CA LEU A 739 -10.85 11.15 9.82
C LEU A 739 -10.12 9.81 9.77
N THR A 740 -8.89 9.78 9.28
CA THR A 740 -8.05 8.57 9.30
C THR A 740 -7.14 8.53 10.52
N GLU A 741 -6.63 9.66 10.93
CA GLU A 741 -5.66 9.80 12.00
C GLU A 741 -5.95 11.06 12.83
N GLY A 742 -5.49 11.07 14.07
CA GLY A 742 -5.42 12.23 14.96
C GLY A 742 -4.06 12.29 15.64
N ASN A 743 -3.65 13.48 16.06
CA ASN A 743 -2.43 13.73 16.80
C ASN A 743 -2.77 14.50 18.09
N PRO A 744 -2.25 14.15 19.28
CA PRO A 744 -1.22 13.12 19.53
C PRO A 744 -1.75 11.67 19.38
N ARG A 745 -0.83 10.78 19.02
CA ARG A 745 -1.12 9.35 18.81
C ARG A 745 -1.13 8.54 20.11
N PHE A 746 -0.40 8.96 21.15
CA PHE A 746 -0.10 8.11 22.29
C PHE A 746 -0.66 8.59 23.61
N LEU A 747 -0.44 9.82 23.99
CA LEU A 747 -0.77 10.34 25.32
C LEU A 747 -1.55 11.64 25.20
N ALA A 748 -2.86 11.51 24.97
CA ALA A 748 -3.79 12.58 25.29
C ALA A 748 -4.28 12.36 26.72
N GLY A 749 -4.24 13.40 27.54
CA GLY A 749 -4.88 13.36 28.87
C GLY A 749 -6.39 13.13 28.74
N PRO A 750 -7.04 12.55 29.75
CA PRO A 750 -8.49 12.37 29.75
C PRO A 750 -9.23 13.66 29.40
N GLY A 751 -10.14 13.62 28.41
CA GLY A 751 -10.93 14.77 27.98
C GLY A 751 -10.23 15.77 27.06
N ALA A 752 -8.97 15.52 26.63
CA ALA A 752 -8.32 16.37 25.64
C ALA A 752 -9.02 16.22 24.27
N ALA A 753 -9.25 17.34 23.58
CA ALA A 753 -9.76 17.30 22.21
C ALA A 753 -8.66 16.82 21.25
N LEU A 754 -9.02 16.30 20.08
CA LEU A 754 -8.08 16.07 18.98
C LEU A 754 -7.62 17.42 18.42
N PRO A 755 -6.40 17.90 18.74
CA PRO A 755 -5.94 19.20 18.28
C PRO A 755 -5.69 19.17 16.77
N ASP A 756 -5.14 18.07 16.26
CA ASP A 756 -4.83 17.87 14.84
C ASP A 756 -5.46 16.58 14.34
N VAL A 757 -5.92 16.61 13.09
CA VAL A 757 -6.56 15.47 12.41
C VAL A 757 -6.09 15.34 10.99
N ARG A 758 -6.09 14.11 10.45
CA ARG A 758 -5.89 13.84 9.02
C ARG A 758 -7.21 13.33 8.42
N PRO A 759 -7.97 14.19 7.74
CA PRO A 759 -9.18 13.78 7.04
C PRO A 759 -8.86 13.02 5.76
N ILE A 760 -9.85 12.25 5.25
CA ILE A 760 -9.81 11.73 3.89
C ILE A 760 -9.84 12.87 2.87
N PHE A 761 -9.44 12.59 1.63
CA PHE A 761 -9.52 13.58 0.53
C PHE A 761 -10.97 13.96 0.22
N GLY A 762 -11.19 15.21 -0.10
CA GLY A 762 -12.46 15.73 -0.60
C GLY A 762 -12.86 15.10 -1.94
N ARG A 763 -14.06 15.47 -2.42
CA ARG A 763 -14.57 15.03 -3.72
C ARG A 763 -13.63 15.42 -4.86
N SER A 764 -13.40 14.47 -5.78
CA SER A 764 -12.54 14.66 -6.95
C SER A 764 -13.02 13.84 -8.15
N TYR A 765 -12.62 14.25 -9.35
CA TYR A 765 -13.01 13.61 -10.59
C TYR A 765 -11.79 13.29 -11.46
N ARG A 766 -11.90 12.18 -12.22
CA ARG A 766 -10.89 11.76 -13.19
C ARG A 766 -11.54 11.32 -14.48
N VAL A 767 -10.95 11.71 -15.60
CA VAL A 767 -11.30 11.24 -16.95
C VAL A 767 -10.06 10.54 -17.52
N SER A 768 -10.25 9.35 -18.07
CA SER A 768 -9.18 8.59 -18.75
C SER A 768 -9.66 8.04 -20.08
N VAL A 769 -8.76 8.01 -21.06
CA VAL A 769 -8.96 7.39 -22.37
C VAL A 769 -7.80 6.46 -22.61
N SER A 770 -8.07 5.23 -23.09
CA SER A 770 -7.04 4.30 -23.52
C SER A 770 -7.42 3.59 -24.81
N TYR A 771 -6.40 3.08 -25.52
CA TYR A 771 -6.54 2.25 -26.70
C TYR A 771 -5.72 0.98 -26.53
N ALA A 772 -6.37 -0.17 -26.66
CA ALA A 772 -5.76 -1.50 -26.64
C ALA A 772 -5.77 -2.11 -28.05
N PHE A 773 -4.69 -2.77 -28.43
CA PHE A 773 -4.46 -3.37 -29.76
C PHE A 773 -3.78 -4.74 -29.67
#